data_b68dacc114dde0dd377adb751d1cd777
#
_entry.id   b68dacc114dde0dd377adb751d1cd777
#
_cell.length_a   1.000
_cell.length_b   1.000
_cell.length_c   1.000
_cell.angle_alpha   90.00
_cell.angle_beta   90.00
_cell.angle_gamma   90.00
#
_symmetry.space_group_name_H-M   'P 1'
#
loop_
_entity.id
_entity.type
_entity.pdbx_description
1 polymer ?
#
loop_
_entity_poly.entity_id
_entity_poly.type
_entity_poly.pdbx_seq_one_letter_code
_entity_poly.pdbx_strand_id
1 'polypeptide(L)'
;MKVYSEQLATAWHLVERGSRSAGVDGITVDLFKGIAREQIRQLYQQMRQERYEASPAKGFYLPKKSGGHRLIGISTVRDRIVQRYLLQSIYPKLEGTFSEAAFAYRPGLSIYAAVDRVMERYRHQPAWVIKADIQQFFDSLSWPLLLHQLDQLGLAPPWVGWIEQQLKSGMVLNGQLYRPSQGVLQGSILSGALANLYLNDFDRRCLEADIDLVRYGDDCVAVCQSFLEASRALALMQEWVDELYLRLHPEKTRIIPPGEAFVFLGHTFQNGEVTAPERRISSSQERKPPKAGWGPPQVCSIVKGPKQVLATSSDEYWRDGMTTLYITEQGSYLRVKHKQFQVFYDRELRCAIPASRVTHVVMFGVCNVSHGAVRLSLQRRIPLLYLSNKGRYFGRLQTTGQAKLEYLIQQVQKSQDPEFVRTQAASVIVGKLHNSRILLLRLNRRRKTEQATQAIAALAELIQTVPTIDTVESMLGYEGNGASLYFQAYASLLKGKFEFERRTRRPPTDPVNSLLSLGYTLLSQNVHAMVEGVGLHTHFGNLHVPQENRPSLVCDLVEEFRAIAVDSLVAYLINSNIFNAEDFTPPDERGGVYLHPDAMKRFLKHWEEKLQQSVTHPHTGYKVSYRRCLELQVWEYVACLMGDQPAYRPMTMEK
;
A
#
# COMPACT_ATOMS: atom_id res chain seq x y z
N MET A 1 6.71 -31.21 7.97
CA MET A 1 6.45 -29.82 7.53
C MET A 1 7.38 -28.87 8.30
N LYS A 2 7.98 -27.86 7.65
CA LYS A 2 8.84 -26.91 8.36
C LYS A 2 7.98 -25.72 8.79
N VAL A 3 7.80 -25.52 10.10
CA VAL A 3 7.36 -24.27 10.68
C VAL A 3 8.56 -23.32 10.59
N TYR A 4 8.36 -22.10 10.11
CA TYR A 4 9.46 -21.13 9.96
C TYR A 4 9.37 -20.09 11.07
N SER A 5 10.42 -19.99 11.87
CA SER A 5 10.51 -19.01 12.98
C SER A 5 10.37 -17.57 12.50
N GLU A 6 10.87 -17.26 11.31
CA GLU A 6 10.78 -15.95 10.67
C GLU A 6 9.36 -15.54 10.31
N GLN A 7 8.56 -16.49 9.83
CA GLN A 7 7.15 -16.23 9.53
C GLN A 7 6.34 -15.96 10.79
N LEU A 8 6.66 -16.61 11.92
CA LEU A 8 6.06 -16.28 13.21
C LEU A 8 6.50 -14.90 13.71
N ALA A 9 7.77 -14.52 13.50
CA ALA A 9 8.24 -13.19 13.80
C ALA A 9 7.56 -12.13 12.93
N THR A 10 7.35 -12.41 11.65
CA THR A 10 6.57 -11.56 10.74
C THR A 10 5.11 -11.43 11.21
N ALA A 11 4.49 -12.53 11.60
CA ALA A 11 3.13 -12.53 12.16
C ALA A 11 3.04 -11.68 13.44
N TRP A 12 4.06 -11.76 14.32
CA TRP A 12 4.14 -10.90 15.51
C TRP A 12 4.17 -9.42 15.13
N HIS A 13 5.01 -9.01 14.19
CA HIS A 13 5.09 -7.60 13.79
C HIS A 13 3.76 -7.06 13.25
N LEU A 14 2.92 -7.91 12.67
CA LEU A 14 1.58 -7.54 12.27
C LEU A 14 0.63 -7.40 13.46
N VAL A 15 0.70 -8.34 14.41
CA VAL A 15 -0.11 -8.30 15.63
C VAL A 15 0.27 -7.13 16.53
N GLU A 16 1.56 -6.80 16.63
CA GLU A 16 2.09 -5.66 17.39
C GLU A 16 1.47 -4.32 16.96
N ARG A 17 1.14 -4.19 15.68
CA ARG A 17 0.56 -2.97 15.10
C ARG A 17 -0.96 -2.89 15.19
N GLY A 18 -1.60 -4.00 15.52
CA GLY A 18 -3.06 -4.12 15.60
C GLY A 18 -3.67 -3.67 16.92
N SER A 19 -4.78 -4.31 17.30
CA SER A 19 -5.48 -4.02 18.56
C SER A 19 -4.59 -4.27 19.77
N ARG A 20 -4.46 -3.27 20.67
CA ARG A 20 -3.67 -3.36 21.90
C ARG A 20 -4.35 -4.11 23.05
N SER A 21 -5.61 -4.51 22.87
CA SER A 21 -6.41 -5.15 23.91
C SER A 21 -5.82 -6.49 24.32
N ALA A 22 -5.86 -6.78 25.63
CA ALA A 22 -5.47 -8.08 26.19
C ALA A 22 -6.54 -9.15 25.95
N GLY A 23 -6.10 -10.40 25.76
CA GLY A 23 -6.97 -11.57 25.81
C GLY A 23 -7.37 -11.97 27.24
N VAL A 24 -7.71 -13.24 27.44
CA VAL A 24 -8.05 -13.81 28.76
C VAL A 24 -6.86 -13.81 29.74
N ASP A 25 -5.65 -13.84 29.20
CA ASP A 25 -4.38 -13.83 29.94
C ASP A 25 -4.01 -12.46 30.54
N GLY A 26 -4.76 -11.42 30.22
CA GLY A 26 -4.49 -10.05 30.65
C GLY A 26 -3.25 -9.42 30.01
N ILE A 27 -2.57 -10.12 29.09
CA ILE A 27 -1.34 -9.64 28.44
C ILE A 27 -1.71 -8.72 27.26
N THR A 28 -1.39 -7.44 27.39
CA THR A 28 -1.53 -6.47 26.29
C THR A 28 -0.39 -6.63 25.28
N VAL A 29 -0.56 -6.08 24.08
CA VAL A 29 0.51 -6.04 23.07
C VAL A 29 1.75 -5.32 23.61
N ASP A 30 1.57 -4.26 24.39
CA ASP A 30 2.69 -3.50 24.96
C ASP A 30 3.48 -4.32 26.01
N LEU A 31 2.80 -5.11 26.84
CA LEU A 31 3.44 -6.05 27.77
C LEU A 31 4.13 -7.21 27.03
N PHE A 32 3.46 -7.76 26.03
CA PHE A 32 4.01 -8.87 25.22
C PHE A 32 5.29 -8.46 24.49
N LYS A 33 5.41 -7.22 24.08
CA LYS A 33 6.60 -6.69 23.37
C LYS A 33 7.89 -6.91 24.18
N GLY A 34 7.84 -6.75 25.51
CA GLY A 34 8.99 -6.99 26.38
C GLY A 34 9.47 -8.44 26.45
N ILE A 35 8.59 -9.40 26.12
CA ILE A 35 8.86 -10.84 26.18
C ILE A 35 8.71 -11.53 24.81
N ALA A 36 8.50 -10.76 23.76
CA ALA A 36 8.11 -11.29 22.43
C ALA A 36 9.11 -12.32 21.89
N ARG A 37 10.42 -12.04 21.97
CA ARG A 37 11.46 -12.94 21.46
C ARG A 37 11.37 -14.34 22.07
N GLU A 38 11.21 -14.42 23.38
CA GLU A 38 11.10 -15.69 24.10
C GLU A 38 9.76 -16.38 23.80
N GLN A 39 8.67 -15.64 23.81
CA GLN A 39 7.33 -16.18 23.49
C GLN A 39 7.23 -16.70 22.06
N ILE A 40 7.82 -16.03 21.09
CA ILE A 40 7.86 -16.48 19.69
C ILE A 40 8.71 -17.75 19.56
N ARG A 41 9.85 -17.82 20.27
CA ARG A 41 10.68 -19.04 20.31
C ARG A 41 9.92 -20.23 20.90
N GLN A 42 9.19 -20.03 21.99
CA GLN A 42 8.34 -21.05 22.60
C GLN A 42 7.19 -21.48 21.69
N LEU A 43 6.50 -20.52 21.03
CA LEU A 43 5.48 -20.80 20.04
C LEU A 43 6.02 -21.66 18.89
N TYR A 44 7.18 -21.26 18.34
CA TYR A 44 7.85 -22.02 17.30
C TYR A 44 8.12 -23.48 17.72
N GLN A 45 8.68 -23.69 18.93
CA GLN A 45 8.95 -25.03 19.46
C GLN A 45 7.67 -25.85 19.63
N GLN A 46 6.62 -25.23 20.20
CA GLN A 46 5.34 -25.90 20.43
C GLN A 46 4.64 -26.28 19.14
N MET A 47 4.61 -25.39 18.15
CA MET A 47 4.03 -25.69 16.84
C MET A 47 4.83 -26.77 16.10
N ARG A 48 6.18 -26.71 16.16
CA ARG A 48 7.03 -27.74 15.55
C ARG A 48 6.84 -29.12 16.19
N GLN A 49 6.55 -29.16 17.50
CA GLN A 49 6.31 -30.41 18.25
C GLN A 49 4.83 -30.81 18.27
N GLU A 50 3.97 -30.06 17.57
CA GLU A 50 2.50 -30.25 17.54
C GLU A 50 1.85 -30.17 18.94
N ARG A 51 2.48 -29.40 19.85
CA ARG A 51 2.04 -29.17 21.23
C ARG A 51 1.41 -27.79 21.46
N TYR A 52 1.20 -27.05 20.38
CA TYR A 52 0.50 -25.77 20.50
C TYR A 52 -0.97 -26.00 20.83
N GLU A 53 -1.47 -25.28 21.83
CA GLU A 53 -2.87 -25.26 22.24
C GLU A 53 -3.39 -23.82 22.19
N ALA A 54 -4.54 -23.63 21.57
CA ALA A 54 -5.18 -22.33 21.46
C ALA A 54 -5.92 -22.00 22.77
N SER A 55 -5.72 -20.78 23.26
CA SER A 55 -6.41 -20.26 24.44
C SER A 55 -7.82 -19.78 24.12
N PRO A 56 -8.78 -19.82 25.05
CA PRO A 56 -10.07 -19.18 24.86
C PRO A 56 -9.95 -17.69 24.61
N ALA A 57 -10.84 -17.11 23.81
CA ALA A 57 -10.89 -15.66 23.63
C ALA A 57 -11.61 -14.97 24.81
N LYS A 58 -11.29 -13.71 25.06
CA LYS A 58 -12.04 -12.87 26.00
C LYS A 58 -13.27 -12.30 25.29
N GLY A 59 -14.47 -12.76 25.69
CA GLY A 59 -15.75 -12.33 25.15
C GLY A 59 -16.28 -11.04 25.77
N PHE A 60 -16.94 -10.21 24.98
CA PHE A 60 -17.69 -9.03 25.43
C PHE A 60 -18.79 -8.66 24.42
N TYR A 61 -19.82 -7.99 24.90
CA TYR A 61 -20.91 -7.53 24.08
C TYR A 61 -20.69 -6.10 23.59
N LEU A 62 -20.87 -5.88 22.28
CA LEU A 62 -20.95 -4.55 21.68
C LEU A 62 -22.40 -4.23 21.26
N PRO A 63 -22.94 -3.05 21.57
CA PRO A 63 -24.28 -2.67 21.12
C PRO A 63 -24.29 -2.51 19.59
N LYS A 64 -25.34 -3.03 18.92
CA LYS A 64 -25.62 -2.81 17.51
C LYS A 64 -26.38 -1.51 17.30
N LYS A 65 -26.15 -0.79 16.19
CA LYS A 65 -26.91 0.42 15.83
C LYS A 65 -28.39 0.13 15.58
N SER A 66 -28.74 -1.09 15.16
CA SER A 66 -30.10 -1.58 14.92
C SER A 66 -30.80 -2.15 16.16
N GLY A 67 -30.23 -1.99 17.34
CA GLY A 67 -30.69 -2.66 18.57
C GLY A 67 -30.05 -4.04 18.78
N GLY A 68 -30.06 -4.52 20.04
CA GLY A 68 -29.40 -5.76 20.43
C GLY A 68 -27.87 -5.63 20.59
N HIS A 69 -27.19 -6.76 20.73
CA HIS A 69 -25.77 -6.84 21.00
C HIS A 69 -25.07 -7.78 20.02
N ARG A 70 -23.79 -7.52 19.77
CA ARG A 70 -22.89 -8.40 19.01
C ARG A 70 -21.84 -8.94 19.96
N LEU A 71 -21.66 -10.25 20.00
CA LEU A 71 -20.61 -10.89 20.80
C LEU A 71 -19.29 -10.83 20.03
N ILE A 72 -18.29 -10.20 20.64
CA ILE A 72 -16.94 -10.07 20.06
C ILE A 72 -15.96 -10.80 20.97
N GLY A 73 -15.01 -11.52 20.39
CA GLY A 73 -13.94 -12.18 21.12
C GLY A 73 -12.57 -11.58 20.83
N ILE A 74 -11.79 -11.38 21.88
CA ILE A 74 -10.39 -10.94 21.80
C ILE A 74 -9.51 -12.14 22.15
N SER A 75 -8.80 -12.69 21.17
CA SER A 75 -7.80 -13.75 21.36
C SER A 75 -6.57 -13.20 22.10
N THR A 76 -5.82 -14.07 22.79
CA THR A 76 -4.53 -13.67 23.40
C THR A 76 -3.57 -13.16 22.34
N VAL A 77 -2.57 -12.39 22.72
CA VAL A 77 -1.55 -11.91 21.77
C VAL A 77 -0.86 -13.09 21.08
N ARG A 78 -0.59 -14.14 21.84
CA ARG A 78 0.01 -15.37 21.38
C ARG A 78 -0.83 -16.06 20.31
N ASP A 79 -2.14 -16.21 20.53
CA ASP A 79 -3.04 -16.81 19.56
C ASP A 79 -3.24 -15.93 18.33
N ARG A 80 -3.27 -14.62 18.48
CA ARG A 80 -3.28 -13.68 17.33
C ARG A 80 -2.05 -13.84 16.43
N ILE A 81 -0.87 -14.14 17.02
CA ILE A 81 0.34 -14.43 16.23
C ILE A 81 0.14 -15.71 15.43
N VAL A 82 -0.38 -16.78 16.06
CA VAL A 82 -0.66 -18.05 15.36
C VAL A 82 -1.72 -17.85 14.29
N GLN A 83 -2.82 -17.17 14.58
CA GLN A 83 -3.87 -16.85 13.59
C GLN A 83 -3.30 -16.08 12.39
N ARG A 84 -2.42 -15.10 12.62
CA ARG A 84 -1.78 -14.35 11.56
C ARG A 84 -0.82 -15.22 10.73
N TYR A 85 -0.05 -16.05 11.40
CA TYR A 85 0.84 -17.01 10.75
C TYR A 85 0.07 -18.00 9.87
N LEU A 86 -1.03 -18.56 10.39
CA LEU A 86 -1.92 -19.47 9.63
C LEU A 86 -2.50 -18.75 8.41
N LEU A 87 -3.08 -17.55 8.60
CA LEU A 87 -3.68 -16.78 7.53
C LEU A 87 -2.67 -16.49 6.41
N GLN A 88 -1.49 -15.98 6.75
CA GLN A 88 -0.46 -15.67 5.75
C GLN A 88 -0.04 -16.90 4.94
N SER A 89 -0.01 -18.06 5.58
CA SER A 89 0.45 -19.29 4.94
C SER A 89 -0.60 -19.93 4.03
N ILE A 90 -1.89 -19.83 4.38
CA ILE A 90 -2.99 -20.42 3.60
C ILE A 90 -3.58 -19.44 2.59
N TYR A 91 -3.44 -18.14 2.81
CA TYR A 91 -4.11 -17.09 2.04
C TYR A 91 -3.86 -17.16 0.53
N PRO A 92 -2.64 -17.45 0.02
CA PRO A 92 -2.42 -17.57 -1.43
C PRO A 92 -3.28 -18.67 -2.09
N LYS A 93 -3.55 -19.77 -1.37
CA LYS A 93 -4.44 -20.82 -1.85
C LYS A 93 -5.90 -20.39 -1.78
N LEU A 94 -6.30 -19.73 -0.69
CA LEU A 94 -7.66 -19.23 -0.51
C LEU A 94 -8.01 -18.19 -1.59
N GLU A 95 -7.16 -17.20 -1.80
CA GLU A 95 -7.40 -16.13 -2.79
C GLU A 95 -7.56 -16.69 -4.21
N GLY A 96 -6.77 -17.72 -4.56
CA GLY A 96 -6.89 -18.39 -5.86
C GLY A 96 -8.20 -19.14 -6.08
N THR A 97 -8.99 -19.39 -5.02
CA THR A 97 -10.30 -20.07 -5.11
C THR A 97 -11.48 -19.12 -5.03
N PHE A 98 -11.29 -17.92 -4.45
CA PHE A 98 -12.40 -16.99 -4.20
C PHE A 98 -13.03 -16.47 -5.48
N SER A 99 -14.36 -16.51 -5.51
CA SER A 99 -15.18 -15.93 -6.56
C SER A 99 -15.00 -14.41 -6.64
N GLU A 100 -15.16 -13.85 -7.84
CA GLU A 100 -15.19 -12.39 -8.05
C GLU A 100 -16.40 -11.70 -7.40
N ALA A 101 -17.45 -12.45 -7.05
CA ALA A 101 -18.61 -11.94 -6.33
C ALA A 101 -18.29 -11.52 -4.88
N ALA A 102 -17.23 -12.07 -4.26
CA ALA A 102 -16.83 -11.79 -2.88
C ALA A 102 -15.88 -10.60 -2.77
N PHE A 103 -16.29 -9.56 -2.05
CA PHE A 103 -15.51 -8.32 -1.89
C PHE A 103 -14.94 -8.11 -0.48
N ALA A 104 -15.59 -8.63 0.58
CA ALA A 104 -15.13 -8.45 1.96
C ALA A 104 -13.91 -9.32 2.28
N TYR A 105 -13.07 -8.87 3.22
CA TYR A 105 -11.94 -9.63 3.78
C TYR A 105 -10.88 -10.08 2.76
N ARG A 106 -10.83 -9.43 1.62
CA ARG A 106 -9.86 -9.69 0.54
C ARG A 106 -8.95 -8.48 0.34
N PRO A 107 -7.62 -8.66 0.36
CA PRO A 107 -6.66 -7.59 0.07
C PRO A 107 -6.91 -6.96 -1.29
N GLY A 108 -6.89 -5.63 -1.33
CA GLY A 108 -7.12 -4.87 -2.57
C GLY A 108 -8.58 -4.64 -2.94
N LEU A 109 -9.55 -5.29 -2.28
CA LEU A 109 -10.97 -5.03 -2.45
C LEU A 109 -11.53 -4.19 -1.28
N SER A 110 -12.56 -3.40 -1.55
CA SER A 110 -13.11 -2.45 -0.58
C SER A 110 -14.63 -2.34 -0.68
N ILE A 111 -15.24 -1.68 0.30
CA ILE A 111 -16.66 -1.28 0.25
C ILE A 111 -16.96 -0.52 -1.05
N TYR A 112 -16.07 0.37 -1.48
CA TYR A 112 -16.27 1.15 -2.70
C TYR A 112 -16.19 0.30 -3.96
N ALA A 113 -15.29 -0.70 -4.01
CA ALA A 113 -15.24 -1.63 -5.13
C ALA A 113 -16.54 -2.44 -5.27
N ALA A 114 -17.14 -2.87 -4.15
CA ALA A 114 -18.44 -3.54 -4.14
C ALA A 114 -19.56 -2.59 -4.58
N VAL A 115 -19.57 -1.35 -4.10
CA VAL A 115 -20.53 -0.32 -4.50
C VAL A 115 -20.41 0.00 -5.99
N ASP A 116 -19.17 0.18 -6.49
CA ASP A 116 -18.91 0.47 -7.91
C ASP A 116 -19.37 -0.71 -8.79
N ARG A 117 -19.14 -1.96 -8.36
CA ARG A 117 -19.60 -3.15 -9.08
C ARG A 117 -21.13 -3.22 -9.18
N VAL A 118 -21.86 -2.91 -8.11
CA VAL A 118 -23.32 -2.81 -8.15
C VAL A 118 -23.73 -1.68 -9.11
N MET A 119 -23.04 -0.52 -9.08
CA MET A 119 -23.36 0.63 -9.93
C MET A 119 -23.12 0.37 -11.41
N GLU A 120 -22.12 -0.42 -11.79
CA GLU A 120 -21.86 -0.78 -13.19
C GLU A 120 -23.09 -1.39 -13.86
N ARG A 121 -23.89 -2.15 -13.13
CA ARG A 121 -25.11 -2.80 -13.63
C ARG A 121 -26.38 -1.98 -13.39
N TYR A 122 -26.41 -1.24 -12.28
CA TYR A 122 -27.60 -0.51 -11.86
C TYR A 122 -27.84 0.79 -12.65
N ARG A 123 -26.81 1.41 -13.25
CA ARG A 123 -26.89 2.72 -13.96
C ARG A 123 -27.64 2.70 -15.27
N HIS A 124 -27.67 1.58 -15.99
CA HIS A 124 -28.02 1.57 -17.42
C HIS A 124 -29.46 1.20 -17.75
N GLN A 125 -30.22 0.64 -16.81
CA GLN A 125 -31.63 0.25 -17.01
C GLN A 125 -32.40 0.25 -15.69
N PRO A 126 -33.76 0.45 -15.72
CA PRO A 126 -34.59 0.17 -14.57
C PRO A 126 -34.41 -1.30 -14.15
N ALA A 127 -33.76 -1.55 -13.02
CA ALA A 127 -33.39 -2.88 -12.58
C ALA A 127 -34.17 -3.29 -11.34
N TRP A 128 -34.53 -4.57 -11.27
CA TRP A 128 -34.97 -5.25 -10.05
C TRP A 128 -33.74 -5.62 -9.24
N VAL A 129 -33.79 -5.44 -7.93
CA VAL A 129 -32.61 -5.69 -7.06
C VAL A 129 -33.00 -6.68 -5.98
N ILE A 130 -32.24 -7.77 -5.87
CA ILE A 130 -32.29 -8.64 -4.69
C ILE A 130 -31.36 -8.04 -3.65
N LYS A 131 -31.90 -7.73 -2.48
CA LYS A 131 -31.11 -7.38 -1.29
C LYS A 131 -31.29 -8.50 -0.30
N ALA A 132 -30.20 -9.18 0.05
CA ALA A 132 -30.20 -10.33 0.97
C ALA A 132 -29.15 -10.15 2.07
N ASP A 133 -29.42 -10.69 3.25
CA ASP A 133 -28.54 -10.68 4.42
C ASP A 133 -28.57 -12.08 5.05
N ILE A 134 -27.43 -12.65 5.40
CA ILE A 134 -27.36 -13.99 6.01
C ILE A 134 -27.51 -13.85 7.52
N GLN A 135 -28.49 -14.55 8.08
CA GLN A 135 -28.81 -14.47 9.51
C GLN A 135 -27.68 -15.06 10.36
N GLN A 136 -27.19 -14.31 11.34
CA GLN A 136 -26.17 -14.74 12.31
C GLN A 136 -24.97 -15.44 11.65
N PHE A 137 -24.52 -14.95 10.50
CA PHE A 137 -23.58 -15.62 9.61
C PHE A 137 -22.36 -16.21 10.34
N PHE A 138 -21.58 -15.37 11.04
CA PHE A 138 -20.36 -15.83 11.74
C PHE A 138 -20.64 -16.86 12.84
N ASP A 139 -21.80 -16.81 13.45
CA ASP A 139 -22.17 -17.69 14.57
C ASP A 139 -22.75 -19.03 14.09
N SER A 140 -23.09 -19.14 12.79
CA SER A 140 -23.81 -20.28 12.20
C SER A 140 -22.97 -21.20 11.33
N LEU A 141 -21.69 -20.88 11.06
CA LEU A 141 -20.83 -21.66 10.19
C LEU A 141 -20.59 -23.08 10.73
N SER A 142 -20.97 -24.11 9.97
CA SER A 142 -20.77 -25.52 10.31
C SER A 142 -19.28 -25.89 10.28
N TRP A 143 -18.69 -26.31 11.40
CA TRP A 143 -17.29 -26.73 11.43
C TRP A 143 -17.00 -27.95 10.56
N PRO A 144 -17.81 -29.02 10.53
CA PRO A 144 -17.56 -30.14 9.65
C PRO A 144 -17.45 -29.72 8.18
N LEU A 145 -18.36 -28.87 7.70
CA LEU A 145 -18.31 -28.36 6.32
C LEU A 145 -17.09 -27.48 6.08
N LEU A 146 -16.80 -26.56 6.98
CA LEU A 146 -15.62 -25.65 6.87
C LEU A 146 -14.30 -26.43 6.86
N LEU A 147 -14.16 -27.44 7.73
CA LEU A 147 -12.96 -28.29 7.78
C LEU A 147 -12.83 -29.13 6.51
N HIS A 148 -13.94 -29.67 5.99
CA HIS A 148 -13.95 -30.37 4.70
C HIS A 148 -13.50 -29.46 3.55
N GLN A 149 -13.98 -28.22 3.48
CA GLN A 149 -13.53 -27.26 2.47
C GLN A 149 -12.04 -26.92 2.60
N LEU A 150 -11.52 -26.82 3.82
CA LEU A 150 -10.07 -26.62 4.06
C LEU A 150 -9.24 -27.83 3.61
N ASP A 151 -9.72 -29.05 3.80
CA ASP A 151 -9.05 -30.27 3.31
C ASP A 151 -9.01 -30.31 1.78
N GLN A 152 -10.09 -29.89 1.11
CA GLN A 152 -10.15 -29.79 -0.35
C GLN A 152 -9.12 -28.81 -0.94
N LEU A 153 -8.65 -27.83 -0.18
CA LEU A 153 -7.56 -26.94 -0.58
C LEU A 153 -6.18 -27.64 -0.60
N GLY A 154 -6.11 -28.91 -0.20
CA GLY A 154 -4.85 -29.66 -0.12
C GLY A 154 -3.87 -29.04 0.89
N LEU A 155 -4.38 -28.56 2.01
CA LEU A 155 -3.55 -28.08 3.13
C LEU A 155 -2.99 -29.31 3.87
N ALA A 156 -1.73 -29.20 4.33
CA ALA A 156 -1.14 -30.25 5.14
C ALA A 156 -1.89 -30.38 6.49
N PRO A 157 -2.05 -31.61 7.04
CA PRO A 157 -2.85 -31.87 8.23
C PRO A 157 -2.60 -30.94 9.43
N PRO A 158 -1.35 -30.54 9.78
CA PRO A 158 -1.13 -29.65 10.92
C PRO A 158 -1.82 -28.28 10.78
N TRP A 159 -1.99 -27.77 9.56
CA TRP A 159 -2.66 -26.49 9.34
C TRP A 159 -4.15 -26.56 9.67
N VAL A 160 -4.81 -27.59 9.19
CA VAL A 160 -6.24 -27.81 9.46
C VAL A 160 -6.46 -28.06 10.95
N GLY A 161 -5.60 -28.87 11.59
CA GLY A 161 -5.66 -29.11 13.04
C GLY A 161 -5.49 -27.87 13.89
N TRP A 162 -4.59 -26.96 13.54
CA TRP A 162 -4.43 -25.69 14.28
C TRP A 162 -5.60 -24.73 14.05
N ILE A 163 -6.19 -24.71 12.85
CA ILE A 163 -7.42 -23.94 12.60
C ILE A 163 -8.56 -24.52 13.44
N GLU A 164 -8.73 -25.84 13.46
CA GLU A 164 -9.74 -26.52 14.26
C GLU A 164 -9.58 -26.22 15.76
N GLN A 165 -8.35 -26.20 16.28
CA GLN A 165 -8.07 -25.78 17.66
C GLN A 165 -8.51 -24.35 17.94
N GLN A 166 -8.29 -23.43 16.99
CA GLN A 166 -8.76 -22.05 17.11
C GLN A 166 -10.27 -21.96 17.18
N LEU A 167 -10.97 -22.77 16.38
CA LEU A 167 -12.44 -22.83 16.39
C LEU A 167 -12.97 -23.39 17.72
N LYS A 168 -12.35 -24.46 18.24
CA LYS A 168 -12.77 -25.16 19.47
C LYS A 168 -12.31 -24.48 20.76
N SER A 169 -11.42 -23.49 20.70
CA SER A 169 -10.86 -22.85 21.90
C SER A 169 -11.90 -22.18 22.80
N GLY A 170 -13.01 -21.73 22.19
CA GLY A 170 -14.12 -21.08 22.88
C GLY A 170 -13.80 -19.64 23.35
N MET A 171 -14.63 -19.15 24.25
CA MET A 171 -14.46 -17.83 24.84
C MET A 171 -14.84 -17.77 26.31
N VAL A 172 -14.23 -16.90 27.07
CA VAL A 172 -14.60 -16.57 28.44
C VAL A 172 -15.46 -15.32 28.44
N LEU A 173 -16.69 -15.46 28.90
CA LEU A 173 -17.67 -14.39 29.01
C LEU A 173 -18.11 -14.28 30.48
N ASN A 174 -17.94 -13.12 31.09
CA ASN A 174 -18.26 -12.89 32.52
C ASN A 174 -17.66 -13.94 33.50
N GLY A 175 -16.43 -14.39 33.20
CA GLY A 175 -15.73 -15.40 34.01
C GLY A 175 -16.12 -16.86 33.72
N GLN A 176 -17.09 -17.11 32.86
CA GLN A 176 -17.51 -18.47 32.47
C GLN A 176 -16.97 -18.83 31.08
N LEU A 177 -16.48 -20.06 30.93
CA LEU A 177 -16.00 -20.58 29.66
C LEU A 177 -17.19 -21.08 28.82
N TYR A 178 -17.40 -20.47 27.66
CA TYR A 178 -18.36 -20.88 26.66
C TYR A 178 -17.62 -21.54 25.47
N ARG A 179 -18.03 -22.74 25.10
CA ARG A 179 -17.50 -23.47 23.95
C ARG A 179 -18.64 -23.67 22.91
N PRO A 180 -18.61 -22.93 21.80
CA PRO A 180 -19.57 -23.15 20.73
C PRO A 180 -19.33 -24.49 20.05
N SER A 181 -20.35 -25.05 19.40
CA SER A 181 -20.25 -26.23 18.56
C SER A 181 -20.19 -25.91 17.06
N GLN A 182 -20.34 -24.65 16.71
CA GLN A 182 -20.30 -24.08 15.35
C GLN A 182 -19.89 -22.62 15.38
N GLY A 183 -19.73 -22.02 14.22
CA GLY A 183 -19.41 -20.61 14.06
C GLY A 183 -17.91 -20.29 14.14
N VAL A 184 -17.60 -19.07 13.75
CA VAL A 184 -16.25 -18.52 13.84
C VAL A 184 -16.26 -17.25 14.68
N LEU A 185 -15.21 -17.05 15.46
CA LEU A 185 -15.12 -15.97 16.44
C LEU A 185 -15.13 -14.59 15.76
N GLN A 186 -16.13 -13.77 15.99
CA GLN A 186 -16.11 -12.37 15.55
C GLN A 186 -15.00 -11.60 16.28
N GLY A 187 -13.98 -11.15 15.52
CA GLY A 187 -12.76 -10.52 16.04
C GLY A 187 -11.49 -11.35 15.88
N SER A 188 -11.58 -12.62 15.50
CA SER A 188 -10.40 -13.40 15.09
C SER A 188 -9.87 -12.96 13.73
N ILE A 189 -8.55 -13.04 13.57
CA ILE A 189 -7.85 -12.70 12.34
C ILE A 189 -8.21 -13.64 11.18
N LEU A 190 -8.53 -14.90 11.49
CA LEU A 190 -8.89 -15.93 10.50
C LEU A 190 -10.33 -15.82 10.00
N SER A 191 -11.23 -15.30 10.83
CA SER A 191 -12.67 -15.46 10.62
C SER A 191 -13.19 -14.92 9.29
N GLY A 192 -12.68 -13.78 8.82
CA GLY A 192 -13.10 -13.21 7.53
C GLY A 192 -12.74 -14.09 6.33
N ALA A 193 -11.53 -14.66 6.31
CA ALA A 193 -11.07 -15.52 5.24
C ALA A 193 -11.80 -16.88 5.26
N LEU A 194 -12.04 -17.44 6.46
CA LEU A 194 -12.81 -18.69 6.64
C LEU A 194 -14.26 -18.50 6.23
N ALA A 195 -14.86 -17.37 6.53
CA ALA A 195 -16.22 -17.01 6.13
C ALA A 195 -16.35 -16.89 4.60
N ASN A 196 -15.35 -16.31 3.92
CA ASN A 196 -15.32 -16.27 2.46
C ASN A 196 -15.15 -17.67 1.85
N LEU A 197 -14.29 -18.52 2.42
CA LEU A 197 -14.15 -19.90 1.97
C LEU A 197 -15.49 -20.65 2.07
N TYR A 198 -16.19 -20.48 3.20
CA TYR A 198 -17.45 -21.14 3.46
C TYR A 198 -18.52 -20.83 2.41
N LEU A 199 -18.61 -19.57 1.99
CA LEU A 199 -19.59 -19.11 0.99
C LEU A 199 -19.08 -19.19 -0.44
N ASN A 200 -17.87 -19.64 -0.69
CA ASN A 200 -17.30 -19.61 -2.03
C ASN A 200 -18.05 -20.45 -3.06
N ASP A 201 -18.60 -21.59 -2.65
CA ASP A 201 -19.42 -22.42 -3.52
C ASP A 201 -20.76 -21.74 -3.86
N PHE A 202 -21.40 -21.11 -2.88
CA PHE A 202 -22.58 -20.28 -3.11
C PHE A 202 -22.30 -19.15 -4.11
N ASP A 203 -21.19 -18.42 -3.94
CA ASP A 203 -20.81 -17.34 -4.84
C ASP A 203 -20.61 -17.83 -6.28
N ARG A 204 -19.94 -18.97 -6.44
CA ARG A 204 -19.69 -19.58 -7.77
C ARG A 204 -20.98 -20.04 -8.43
N ARG A 205 -21.85 -20.73 -7.70
CA ARG A 205 -23.15 -21.17 -8.23
C ARG A 205 -24.02 -19.99 -8.66
N CYS A 206 -23.99 -18.88 -7.92
CA CYS A 206 -24.69 -17.67 -8.36
C CYS A 206 -24.18 -17.18 -9.72
N LEU A 207 -22.86 -17.08 -9.90
CA LEU A 207 -22.27 -16.64 -11.17
C LEU A 207 -22.50 -17.64 -12.31
N GLU A 208 -22.45 -18.96 -12.04
CA GLU A 208 -22.72 -20.03 -13.00
C GLU A 208 -24.20 -20.04 -13.46
N ALA A 209 -25.10 -19.53 -12.62
CA ALA A 209 -26.52 -19.35 -12.93
C ALA A 209 -26.87 -17.96 -13.49
N ASP A 210 -25.87 -17.19 -13.94
CA ASP A 210 -26.01 -15.82 -14.45
C ASP A 210 -26.64 -14.83 -13.41
N ILE A 211 -26.53 -15.13 -12.12
CA ILE A 211 -26.93 -14.20 -11.06
C ILE A 211 -25.75 -13.25 -10.80
N ASP A 212 -25.88 -11.98 -11.18
CA ASP A 212 -24.86 -10.95 -11.00
C ASP A 212 -24.75 -10.54 -9.52
N LEU A 213 -24.19 -11.45 -8.71
CA LEU A 213 -24.04 -11.32 -7.27
C LEU A 213 -22.87 -10.42 -6.90
N VAL A 214 -23.11 -9.50 -5.98
CA VAL A 214 -22.08 -8.73 -5.27
C VAL A 214 -22.26 -8.98 -3.77
N ARG A 215 -21.26 -9.62 -3.13
CA ARG A 215 -21.32 -9.97 -1.72
C ARG A 215 -20.22 -9.27 -0.90
N TYR A 216 -20.61 -8.70 0.21
CA TYR A 216 -19.69 -8.11 1.18
C TYR A 216 -19.95 -8.71 2.59
N GLY A 217 -19.27 -9.80 2.92
CA GLY A 217 -19.49 -10.58 4.14
C GLY A 217 -20.80 -11.33 4.07
N ASP A 218 -21.76 -10.98 4.93
CA ASP A 218 -23.13 -11.47 4.99
C ASP A 218 -24.12 -10.67 4.13
N ASP A 219 -23.70 -9.51 3.62
CA ASP A 219 -24.53 -8.57 2.88
C ASP A 219 -24.43 -8.84 1.36
N CYS A 220 -25.54 -9.21 0.71
CA CYS A 220 -25.63 -9.60 -0.68
C CYS A 220 -26.52 -8.66 -1.49
N VAL A 221 -26.10 -8.31 -2.70
CA VAL A 221 -26.91 -7.61 -3.69
C VAL A 221 -26.77 -8.34 -5.03
N ALA A 222 -27.90 -8.57 -5.73
CA ALA A 222 -27.90 -9.01 -7.12
C ALA A 222 -28.82 -8.12 -7.95
N VAL A 223 -28.40 -7.77 -9.17
CA VAL A 223 -29.13 -6.90 -10.09
C VAL A 223 -29.77 -7.76 -11.18
N CYS A 224 -31.08 -7.64 -11.36
CA CYS A 224 -31.89 -8.44 -12.27
C CYS A 224 -32.68 -7.54 -13.24
N GLN A 225 -33.03 -8.05 -14.41
CA GLN A 225 -33.76 -7.30 -15.43
C GLN A 225 -35.28 -7.36 -15.24
N SER A 226 -35.78 -8.39 -14.56
CA SER A 226 -37.22 -8.59 -14.37
C SER A 226 -37.54 -9.15 -12.97
N PHE A 227 -38.79 -8.98 -12.53
CA PHE A 227 -39.30 -9.57 -11.29
C PHE A 227 -39.22 -11.12 -11.33
N LEU A 228 -39.50 -11.70 -12.48
CA LEU A 228 -39.45 -13.19 -12.63
C LEU A 228 -38.02 -13.71 -12.46
N GLU A 229 -37.05 -13.04 -13.06
CA GLU A 229 -35.62 -13.33 -12.91
C GLU A 229 -35.19 -13.19 -11.43
N ALA A 230 -35.52 -12.04 -10.80
CA ALA A 230 -35.21 -11.80 -9.38
C ALA A 230 -35.87 -12.85 -8.46
N SER A 231 -37.11 -13.26 -8.74
CA SER A 231 -37.79 -14.29 -7.94
C SER A 231 -37.15 -15.65 -8.08
N ARG A 232 -36.75 -16.06 -9.29
CA ARG A 232 -36.03 -17.31 -9.55
C ARG A 232 -34.64 -17.29 -8.89
N ALA A 233 -33.90 -16.20 -9.07
CA ALA A 233 -32.58 -16.03 -8.49
C ALA A 233 -32.63 -16.08 -6.95
N LEU A 234 -33.60 -15.39 -6.32
CA LEU A 234 -33.77 -15.45 -4.86
C LEU A 234 -34.11 -16.85 -4.36
N ALA A 235 -34.96 -17.62 -5.07
CA ALA A 235 -35.28 -19.00 -4.72
C ALA A 235 -34.04 -19.90 -4.78
N LEU A 236 -33.20 -19.79 -5.81
CA LEU A 236 -31.93 -20.51 -5.92
C LEU A 236 -30.94 -20.11 -4.81
N MET A 237 -30.82 -18.81 -4.57
CA MET A 237 -29.95 -18.30 -3.49
C MET A 237 -30.39 -18.86 -2.13
N GLN A 238 -31.70 -18.93 -1.86
CA GLN A 238 -32.22 -19.51 -0.62
C GLN A 238 -31.87 -20.99 -0.52
N GLU A 239 -32.11 -21.77 -1.57
CA GLU A 239 -31.79 -23.19 -1.63
C GLU A 239 -30.33 -23.47 -1.34
N TRP A 240 -29.41 -22.75 -2.01
CA TRP A 240 -27.97 -22.95 -1.83
C TRP A 240 -27.43 -22.45 -0.48
N VAL A 241 -28.04 -21.44 0.11
CA VAL A 241 -27.71 -20.98 1.46
C VAL A 241 -28.19 -22.01 2.49
N ASP A 242 -29.38 -22.62 2.28
CA ASP A 242 -29.91 -23.70 3.16
C ASP A 242 -29.06 -24.98 3.08
N GLU A 243 -28.51 -25.33 1.90
CA GLU A 243 -27.57 -26.46 1.74
C GLU A 243 -26.26 -26.23 2.55
N LEU A 244 -25.87 -24.97 2.75
CA LEU A 244 -24.74 -24.60 3.60
C LEU A 244 -25.11 -24.51 5.10
N TYR A 245 -26.27 -24.98 5.51
CA TYR A 245 -26.79 -24.89 6.89
C TYR A 245 -26.90 -23.42 7.39
N LEU A 246 -27.07 -22.47 6.47
CA LEU A 246 -27.30 -21.06 6.76
C LEU A 246 -28.73 -20.67 6.42
N ARG A 247 -29.15 -19.47 6.75
CA ARG A 247 -30.47 -18.92 6.41
C ARG A 247 -30.40 -17.48 5.99
N LEU A 248 -31.14 -17.09 4.97
CA LEU A 248 -31.37 -15.70 4.65
C LEU A 248 -32.25 -15.04 5.72
N HIS A 249 -31.93 -13.81 6.07
CA HIS A 249 -32.67 -13.07 7.10
C HIS A 249 -34.06 -12.65 6.57
N PRO A 250 -35.17 -13.11 7.14
CA PRO A 250 -36.50 -12.94 6.53
C PRO A 250 -36.94 -11.46 6.38
N GLU A 251 -36.55 -10.60 7.32
CA GLU A 251 -36.96 -9.18 7.30
C GLU A 251 -36.02 -8.29 6.45
N LYS A 252 -34.79 -8.76 6.17
CA LYS A 252 -33.80 -7.96 5.43
C LYS A 252 -33.63 -8.46 3.99
N THR A 253 -34.16 -9.62 3.67
CA THR A 253 -34.08 -10.22 2.33
C THR A 253 -35.34 -9.86 1.58
N ARG A 254 -35.19 -9.10 0.48
CA ARG A 254 -36.33 -8.68 -0.33
C ARG A 254 -35.94 -8.40 -1.78
N ILE A 255 -36.91 -8.50 -2.66
CA ILE A 255 -36.81 -8.02 -4.04
C ILE A 255 -37.33 -6.58 -4.07
N ILE A 256 -36.52 -5.71 -4.62
CA ILE A 256 -36.74 -4.26 -4.68
C ILE A 256 -37.09 -3.89 -6.11
N PRO A 257 -38.26 -3.27 -6.36
CA PRO A 257 -38.67 -2.86 -7.70
C PRO A 257 -37.86 -1.65 -8.22
N PRO A 258 -37.79 -1.46 -9.55
CA PRO A 258 -37.19 -0.29 -10.14
C PRO A 258 -37.71 1.02 -9.55
N GLY A 259 -36.82 1.94 -9.21
CA GLY A 259 -37.18 3.24 -8.65
C GLY A 259 -37.29 3.29 -7.12
N GLU A 260 -37.44 2.16 -6.45
CA GLU A 260 -37.38 2.10 -4.99
C GLU A 260 -35.92 2.19 -4.49
N ALA A 261 -35.71 2.97 -3.43
CA ALA A 261 -34.38 3.13 -2.83
C ALA A 261 -34.00 1.91 -1.98
N PHE A 262 -32.71 1.51 -2.07
CA PHE A 262 -32.14 0.52 -1.17
C PHE A 262 -30.78 0.95 -0.62
N VAL A 263 -30.39 0.37 0.51
CA VAL A 263 -29.11 0.66 1.15
C VAL A 263 -28.20 -0.56 1.08
N PHE A 264 -26.98 -0.36 0.54
CA PHE A 264 -25.92 -1.36 0.53
C PHE A 264 -24.63 -0.73 1.05
N LEU A 265 -24.03 -1.33 2.07
CA LEU A 265 -22.79 -0.87 2.71
C LEU A 265 -22.83 0.61 3.14
N GLY A 266 -24.02 1.07 3.58
CA GLY A 266 -24.23 2.45 4.01
C GLY A 266 -24.46 3.46 2.89
N HIS A 267 -24.42 3.05 1.62
CA HIS A 267 -24.76 3.89 0.47
C HIS A 267 -26.20 3.66 0.06
N THR A 268 -26.92 4.73 -0.28
CA THR A 268 -28.29 4.67 -0.79
C THR A 268 -28.28 4.69 -2.31
N PHE A 269 -28.93 3.71 -2.91
CA PHE A 269 -29.09 3.55 -4.37
C PHE A 269 -30.54 3.88 -4.73
N GLN A 270 -30.74 4.75 -5.71
CA GLN A 270 -32.06 5.09 -6.23
C GLN A 270 -31.94 5.66 -7.65
N ASN A 271 -32.81 5.23 -8.55
CA ASN A 271 -32.91 5.75 -9.94
C ASN A 271 -31.58 5.80 -10.71
N GLY A 272 -30.72 4.80 -10.55
CA GLY A 272 -29.40 4.75 -11.20
C GLY A 272 -28.32 5.62 -10.55
N GLU A 273 -28.62 6.25 -9.43
CA GLU A 273 -27.67 7.08 -8.66
C GLU A 273 -27.30 6.43 -7.32
N VAL A 274 -26.12 6.77 -6.80
CA VAL A 274 -25.65 6.36 -5.48
C VAL A 274 -25.30 7.57 -4.64
N THR A 275 -25.89 7.63 -3.44
CA THR A 275 -25.63 8.67 -2.46
C THR A 275 -24.81 8.08 -1.30
N ALA A 276 -23.66 8.68 -1.00
CA ALA A 276 -22.85 8.28 0.14
C ALA A 276 -23.57 8.59 1.48
N PRO A 277 -23.33 7.79 2.54
CA PRO A 277 -23.97 8.01 3.84
C PRO A 277 -23.67 9.40 4.38
N GLU A 278 -24.70 10.13 4.80
CA GLU A 278 -24.54 11.39 5.53
C GLU A 278 -23.72 11.15 6.80
N ARG A 279 -22.64 11.90 6.96
CA ARG A 279 -21.90 11.91 8.23
C ARG A 279 -22.76 12.59 9.28
N ARG A 280 -23.46 11.82 10.11
CA ARG A 280 -24.12 12.36 11.32
C ARG A 280 -23.04 12.99 12.21
N ILE A 281 -23.01 14.31 12.21
CA ILE A 281 -22.35 15.11 13.24
C ILE A 281 -23.21 14.95 14.49
N SER A 282 -22.66 14.38 15.55
CA SER A 282 -23.33 14.33 16.85
C SER A 282 -23.68 15.75 17.29
N SER A 283 -24.94 15.96 17.52
CA SER A 283 -25.53 17.21 18.01
C SER A 283 -24.97 17.59 19.38
N SER A 284 -24.07 18.54 19.43
CA SER A 284 -23.93 19.47 20.55
C SER A 284 -23.30 20.76 20.04
N GLN A 285 -24.12 21.82 20.18
CA GLN A 285 -23.83 23.24 19.94
C GLN A 285 -23.99 23.79 18.52
N GLU A 286 -25.20 24.27 18.25
CA GLU A 286 -25.48 25.25 17.24
C GLU A 286 -24.64 26.52 17.41
N ARG A 287 -23.86 26.87 16.39
CA ARG A 287 -23.38 28.24 16.17
C ARG A 287 -23.72 28.65 14.75
N LYS A 288 -24.43 29.78 14.63
CA LYS A 288 -24.95 30.41 13.43
C LYS A 288 -23.89 30.63 12.34
N PRO A 289 -24.27 30.57 11.05
CA PRO A 289 -23.36 30.82 9.93
C PRO A 289 -23.06 32.31 9.75
N PRO A 290 -21.84 32.69 9.36
CA PRO A 290 -21.59 34.03 8.83
C PRO A 290 -21.93 34.10 7.34
N LYS A 291 -22.42 35.30 6.97
CA LYS A 291 -22.98 35.69 5.67
C LYS A 291 -22.02 35.51 4.50
N ALA A 292 -22.61 35.16 3.36
CA ALA A 292 -21.97 35.01 2.06
C ALA A 292 -21.38 36.33 1.51
N GLY A 293 -20.31 36.18 0.75
CA GLY A 293 -19.82 37.19 -0.16
C GLY A 293 -18.44 36.84 -0.73
N TRP A 294 -18.38 36.86 -2.09
CA TRP A 294 -17.23 36.97 -2.98
C TRP A 294 -16.66 35.72 -3.64
N GLY A 295 -16.79 35.68 -4.94
CA GLY A 295 -15.97 35.25 -6.06
C GLY A 295 -15.50 33.79 -6.16
N PRO A 296 -15.32 33.23 -7.38
CA PRO A 296 -14.90 31.85 -7.55
C PRO A 296 -13.44 31.65 -7.10
N PRO A 297 -13.14 30.57 -6.34
CA PRO A 297 -11.82 30.33 -5.81
C PRO A 297 -10.87 29.84 -6.89
N GLN A 298 -9.73 30.49 -7.03
CA GLN A 298 -8.57 29.95 -7.71
C GLN A 298 -8.03 28.74 -6.96
N VAL A 299 -7.83 27.66 -7.68
CA VAL A 299 -7.53 26.32 -7.17
C VAL A 299 -6.12 26.30 -6.56
N CYS A 300 -6.05 26.08 -5.26
CA CYS A 300 -4.84 25.58 -4.60
C CYS A 300 -4.56 24.17 -5.07
N SER A 301 -3.45 23.94 -5.73
CA SER A 301 -3.10 22.63 -6.21
C SER A 301 -2.46 21.81 -5.11
N ILE A 302 -3.32 21.13 -4.39
CA ILE A 302 -2.94 19.88 -3.79
C ILE A 302 -3.00 18.89 -4.92
N VAL A 303 -1.86 18.36 -5.29
CA VAL A 303 -1.81 17.20 -6.17
C VAL A 303 -2.34 16.03 -5.34
N LYS A 304 -3.66 15.88 -5.36
CA LYS A 304 -4.28 14.59 -5.03
C LYS A 304 -3.93 13.70 -6.19
N GLY A 305 -3.20 12.62 -5.94
CA GLY A 305 -3.19 11.51 -6.88
C GLY A 305 -4.63 11.13 -7.22
N PRO A 306 -4.87 10.52 -8.38
CA PRO A 306 -6.21 10.16 -8.80
C PRO A 306 -6.93 9.46 -7.66
N LYS A 307 -8.20 9.83 -7.43
CA LYS A 307 -9.07 9.18 -6.46
C LYS A 307 -9.17 7.71 -6.84
N GLN A 308 -8.32 6.88 -6.30
CA GLN A 308 -8.46 5.44 -6.36
C GLN A 308 -8.39 4.86 -4.96
N VAL A 309 -9.53 4.35 -4.59
CA VAL A 309 -9.83 3.17 -3.80
C VAL A 309 -9.07 3.03 -2.49
N LEU A 310 -9.81 3.31 -1.46
CA LEU A 310 -9.52 3.02 -0.07
C LEU A 310 -9.50 1.51 0.16
N ALA A 311 -8.36 0.96 0.50
CA ALA A 311 -8.31 -0.33 1.15
C ALA A 311 -8.82 -0.18 2.59
N THR A 312 -9.79 -0.99 2.95
CA THR A 312 -10.27 -1.12 4.31
C THR A 312 -9.27 -1.87 5.16
N SER A 313 -9.08 -1.36 6.36
CA SER A 313 -8.40 -1.92 7.52
C SER A 313 -8.24 -3.44 7.55
N SER A 314 -7.07 -3.93 7.35
CA SER A 314 -6.37 -4.99 8.08
C SER A 314 -4.93 -5.22 7.62
N ASP A 315 -4.50 -4.56 6.55
CA ASP A 315 -3.14 -4.70 6.05
C ASP A 315 -2.40 -3.37 6.07
N GLU A 316 -1.83 -3.03 7.24
CA GLU A 316 -0.84 -1.94 7.33
C GLU A 316 0.45 -2.22 6.52
N TYR A 317 0.58 -3.38 5.90
CA TYR A 317 1.66 -3.72 4.96
C TYR A 317 1.41 -3.26 3.53
N TRP A 318 0.16 -3.03 3.14
CA TRP A 318 -0.18 -2.53 1.83
C TRP A 318 -0.59 -1.06 1.96
N ARG A 319 0.40 -0.18 1.94
CA ARG A 319 0.17 1.27 1.96
C ARG A 319 -0.34 1.82 0.62
N ASP A 320 -1.11 1.03 -0.11
CA ASP A 320 -1.87 1.52 -1.26
C ASP A 320 -2.94 2.50 -0.74
N GLY A 321 -2.89 3.73 -1.22
CA GLY A 321 -3.72 4.83 -0.74
C GLY A 321 -3.02 5.82 0.21
N MET A 322 -1.78 5.55 0.59
CA MET A 322 -0.92 6.55 1.23
C MET A 322 -0.47 7.57 0.19
N THR A 323 -0.45 8.83 0.57
CA THR A 323 -0.07 9.94 -0.32
C THR A 323 0.95 10.86 0.33
N THR A 324 1.68 11.57 -0.49
CA THR A 324 2.50 12.70 -0.06
C THR A 324 1.65 13.96 -0.05
N LEU A 325 1.73 14.74 1.03
CA LEU A 325 1.11 16.06 1.08
C LEU A 325 2.10 17.11 0.58
N TYR A 326 1.85 17.65 -0.61
CA TYR A 326 2.66 18.73 -1.17
C TYR A 326 2.02 20.09 -0.87
N ILE A 327 2.82 21.02 -0.35
CA ILE A 327 2.43 22.40 -0.08
C ILE A 327 3.32 23.29 -0.94
N THR A 328 2.74 23.87 -2.00
CA THR A 328 3.48 24.63 -3.03
C THR A 328 3.23 26.13 -2.98
N GLU A 329 2.15 26.58 -2.31
CA GLU A 329 1.78 27.97 -2.26
C GLU A 329 2.48 28.71 -1.13
N GLN A 330 3.13 29.82 -1.48
CA GLN A 330 3.92 30.64 -0.56
C GLN A 330 3.02 31.33 0.47
N GLY A 331 3.39 31.27 1.74
CA GLY A 331 2.58 31.80 2.83
C GLY A 331 1.51 30.84 3.36
N SER A 332 1.48 29.60 2.87
CA SER A 332 0.59 28.57 3.42
C SER A 332 0.85 28.29 4.89
N TYR A 333 -0.18 27.84 5.58
CA TYR A 333 -0.14 27.49 6.99
C TYR A 333 -0.63 26.06 7.22
N LEU A 334 0.24 25.19 7.72
CA LEU A 334 -0.06 23.81 8.08
C LEU A 334 -0.46 23.71 9.54
N ARG A 335 -1.69 23.29 9.80
CA ARG A 335 -2.15 23.00 11.16
C ARG A 335 -2.78 21.62 11.26
N VAL A 336 -3.11 21.21 12.50
CA VAL A 336 -3.77 19.94 12.79
C VAL A 336 -5.09 20.18 13.51
N LYS A 337 -6.15 19.52 13.05
CA LYS A 337 -7.43 19.42 13.74
C LYS A 337 -8.00 18.02 13.54
N HIS A 338 -8.51 17.38 14.62
CA HIS A 338 -9.09 16.03 14.59
C HIS A 338 -8.20 14.96 13.93
N LYS A 339 -6.88 14.97 14.24
CA LYS A 339 -5.86 14.07 13.67
C LYS A 339 -5.73 14.18 12.13
N GLN A 340 -6.13 15.31 11.55
CA GLN A 340 -5.96 15.63 10.13
C GLN A 340 -4.98 16.79 9.97
N PHE A 341 -4.10 16.69 8.99
CA PHE A 341 -3.36 17.85 8.50
C PHE A 341 -4.31 18.74 7.71
N GLN A 342 -4.34 20.01 8.03
CA GLN A 342 -5.11 21.04 7.36
C GLN A 342 -4.16 22.11 6.82
N VAL A 343 -4.25 22.36 5.52
CA VAL A 343 -3.49 23.42 4.85
C VAL A 343 -4.41 24.62 4.62
N PHE A 344 -3.96 25.75 5.10
CA PHE A 344 -4.62 27.04 4.88
C PHE A 344 -3.76 27.92 3.98
N TYR A 345 -4.42 28.65 3.11
CA TYR A 345 -3.82 29.72 2.31
C TYR A 345 -4.81 30.87 2.27
N ASP A 346 -4.36 32.07 2.52
CA ASP A 346 -5.20 33.29 2.63
C ASP A 346 -6.42 33.09 3.54
N ARG A 347 -6.19 32.51 4.73
CA ARG A 347 -7.18 32.16 5.76
C ARG A 347 -8.24 31.12 5.34
N GLU A 348 -8.23 30.65 4.11
CA GLU A 348 -9.13 29.61 3.61
C GLU A 348 -8.53 28.20 3.79
N LEU A 349 -9.38 27.26 4.17
CA LEU A 349 -9.02 25.84 4.22
C LEU A 349 -8.94 25.28 2.79
N ARG A 350 -7.73 25.00 2.33
CA ARG A 350 -7.48 24.41 1.00
C ARG A 350 -7.55 22.90 1.01
N CYS A 351 -7.07 22.26 2.09
CA CYS A 351 -7.09 20.80 2.22
C CYS A 351 -7.19 20.35 3.66
N ALA A 352 -7.85 19.21 3.85
CA ALA A 352 -7.82 18.45 5.08
C ALA A 352 -7.59 16.97 4.73
N ILE A 353 -6.52 16.37 5.27
CA ILE A 353 -6.17 14.99 5.02
C ILE A 353 -5.86 14.28 6.34
N PRO A 354 -6.42 13.08 6.61
CA PRO A 354 -6.08 12.29 7.77
C PRO A 354 -4.57 11.99 7.81
N ALA A 355 -3.93 12.21 8.97
CA ALA A 355 -2.51 11.94 9.12
C ALA A 355 -2.15 10.46 8.87
N SER A 356 -3.09 9.53 9.08
CA SER A 356 -2.92 8.11 8.77
C SER A 356 -2.74 7.80 7.28
N ARG A 357 -3.05 8.76 6.39
CA ARG A 357 -2.90 8.63 4.94
C ARG A 357 -1.68 9.36 4.38
N VAL A 358 -0.93 10.04 5.23
CA VAL A 358 0.21 10.85 4.80
C VAL A 358 1.50 10.10 5.10
N THR A 359 2.31 9.84 4.08
CA THR A 359 3.65 9.28 4.22
C THR A 359 4.64 10.32 4.71
N HIS A 360 4.61 11.49 4.09
CA HIS A 360 5.42 12.65 4.46
C HIS A 360 4.79 13.92 3.90
N VAL A 361 5.16 15.06 4.45
CA VAL A 361 4.73 16.39 4.00
C VAL A 361 5.92 17.07 3.32
N VAL A 362 5.74 17.55 2.10
CA VAL A 362 6.76 18.29 1.34
C VAL A 362 6.32 19.72 1.18
N MET A 363 7.09 20.63 1.73
CA MET A 363 6.82 22.08 1.70
C MET A 363 7.81 22.77 0.79
N PHE A 364 7.30 23.51 -0.19
CA PHE A 364 8.08 24.29 -1.14
C PHE A 364 8.07 25.76 -0.75
N GLY A 365 9.24 26.32 -0.42
CA GLY A 365 9.40 27.72 -0.07
C GLY A 365 8.85 28.06 1.32
N VAL A 366 8.13 29.18 1.45
CA VAL A 366 7.66 29.70 2.74
C VAL A 366 6.35 29.06 3.13
N CYS A 367 6.38 28.21 4.13
CA CYS A 367 5.21 27.60 4.75
C CYS A 367 5.35 27.64 6.28
N ASN A 368 4.33 28.14 6.97
CA ASN A 368 4.26 28.13 8.42
C ASN A 368 3.66 26.83 8.93
N VAL A 369 4.25 26.27 10.00
CA VAL A 369 3.80 25.00 10.58
C VAL A 369 3.42 25.21 12.04
N SER A 370 2.19 24.85 12.41
CA SER A 370 1.76 24.93 13.79
C SER A 370 2.48 23.92 14.69
N HIS A 371 2.65 24.24 15.96
CA HIS A 371 3.18 23.31 16.96
C HIS A 371 2.38 21.98 16.99
N GLY A 372 1.06 22.03 16.83
CA GLY A 372 0.22 20.84 16.72
C GLY A 372 0.55 19.95 15.53
N ALA A 373 0.89 20.54 14.38
CA ALA A 373 1.31 19.80 13.19
C ALA A 373 2.70 19.16 13.41
N VAL A 374 3.63 19.91 14.00
CA VAL A 374 4.96 19.39 14.40
C VAL A 374 4.79 18.19 15.36
N ARG A 375 4.02 18.36 16.43
CA ARG A 375 3.79 17.28 17.41
C ARG A 375 3.17 16.03 16.80
N LEU A 376 2.12 16.19 15.98
CA LEU A 376 1.48 15.05 15.31
C LEU A 376 2.43 14.35 14.34
N SER A 377 3.21 15.12 13.57
CA SER A 377 4.23 14.64 12.66
C SER A 377 5.25 13.77 13.40
N LEU A 378 5.84 14.28 14.48
CA LEU A 378 6.82 13.55 15.29
C LEU A 378 6.19 12.29 15.94
N GLN A 379 4.99 12.40 16.53
CA GLN A 379 4.28 11.29 17.15
C GLN A 379 3.91 10.16 16.16
N ARG A 380 3.57 10.52 14.91
CA ARG A 380 3.18 9.60 13.86
C ARG A 380 4.32 9.19 12.94
N ARG A 381 5.53 9.70 13.20
CA ARG A 381 6.72 9.47 12.37
C ARG A 381 6.50 9.86 10.90
N ILE A 382 5.79 10.97 10.67
CA ILE A 382 5.54 11.54 9.36
C ILE A 382 6.56 12.68 9.14
N PRO A 383 7.59 12.52 8.29
CA PRO A 383 8.58 13.57 8.10
C PRO A 383 7.98 14.84 7.47
N LEU A 384 8.39 16.01 7.96
CA LEU A 384 8.14 17.30 7.30
C LEU A 384 9.41 17.72 6.56
N LEU A 385 9.32 17.79 5.24
CA LEU A 385 10.45 18.13 4.37
C LEU A 385 10.36 19.58 3.91
N TYR A 386 11.47 20.28 4.00
CA TYR A 386 11.59 21.69 3.59
C TYR A 386 12.41 21.78 2.32
N LEU A 387 11.83 22.32 1.26
CA LEU A 387 12.46 22.59 -0.01
C LEU A 387 12.34 24.08 -0.36
N SER A 388 13.28 24.60 -1.15
CA SER A 388 13.07 25.91 -1.76
C SER A 388 11.88 25.90 -2.70
N ASN A 389 11.37 27.05 -3.09
CA ASN A 389 10.36 27.20 -4.12
C ASN A 389 10.79 26.61 -5.50
N LYS A 390 12.10 26.45 -5.73
CA LYS A 390 12.72 25.83 -6.92
C LYS A 390 12.99 24.31 -6.74
N GLY A 391 12.58 23.70 -5.62
CA GLY A 391 12.74 22.26 -5.35
C GLY A 391 14.10 21.85 -4.74
N ARG A 392 14.98 22.79 -4.33
CA ARG A 392 16.22 22.47 -3.62
C ARG A 392 15.88 22.05 -2.19
N TYR A 393 16.33 20.87 -1.79
CA TYR A 393 16.17 20.37 -0.43
C TYR A 393 16.99 21.16 0.59
N PHE A 394 16.37 21.57 1.69
CA PHE A 394 17.01 22.27 2.81
C PHE A 394 17.22 21.36 4.01
N GLY A 395 16.23 20.53 4.34
CA GLY A 395 16.27 19.69 5.51
C GLY A 395 14.90 19.06 5.80
N ARG A 396 14.84 18.33 6.90
CA ARG A 396 13.61 17.69 7.38
C ARG A 396 13.48 17.77 8.88
N LEU A 397 12.25 17.76 9.34
CA LEU A 397 11.89 17.55 10.73
C LEU A 397 11.34 16.14 10.88
N GLN A 398 11.96 15.36 11.73
CA GLN A 398 11.57 13.97 12.01
C GLN A 398 12.00 13.52 13.41
N THR A 399 11.47 12.41 13.87
CA THR A 399 11.85 11.80 15.15
C THR A 399 13.27 11.25 15.08
N THR A 400 14.07 11.44 16.12
CA THR A 400 15.40 10.83 16.27
C THR A 400 15.30 9.37 16.76
N GLY A 401 16.37 8.57 16.57
CA GLY A 401 16.47 7.22 17.15
C GLY A 401 15.64 6.14 16.47
N GLN A 402 15.44 6.22 15.15
CA GLN A 402 14.69 5.21 14.41
C GLN A 402 15.53 4.01 13.96
N ALA A 403 16.87 4.16 13.94
CA ALA A 403 17.74 3.06 13.53
C ALA A 403 17.60 1.87 14.51
N LYS A 404 17.34 0.70 13.97
CA LYS A 404 17.39 -0.54 14.76
C LYS A 404 18.84 -0.84 15.07
N LEU A 405 19.18 -1.01 16.35
CA LEU A 405 20.55 -1.25 16.77
C LEU A 405 21.18 -2.46 16.07
N GLU A 406 20.41 -3.51 15.88
CA GLU A 406 20.84 -4.72 15.17
C GLU A 406 21.25 -4.40 13.71
N TYR A 407 20.44 -3.64 12.99
CA TYR A 407 20.76 -3.24 11.60
C TYR A 407 21.97 -2.30 11.56
N LEU A 408 22.07 -1.38 12.52
CA LEU A 408 23.22 -0.47 12.59
C LEU A 408 24.53 -1.23 12.82
N ILE A 409 24.55 -2.21 13.74
CA ILE A 409 25.73 -3.06 14.00
C ILE A 409 26.09 -3.81 12.72
N GLN A 410 25.13 -4.42 12.03
CA GLN A 410 25.37 -5.14 10.79
C GLN A 410 25.85 -4.19 9.68
N GLN A 411 25.30 -3.00 9.53
CA GLN A 411 25.76 -2.01 8.56
C GLN A 411 27.21 -1.61 8.81
N VAL A 412 27.59 -1.37 10.06
CA VAL A 412 28.97 -1.03 10.41
C VAL A 412 29.93 -2.20 10.08
N GLN A 413 29.58 -3.43 10.50
CA GLN A 413 30.39 -4.61 10.24
C GLN A 413 30.54 -4.90 8.75
N LYS A 414 29.43 -4.90 8.02
CA LYS A 414 29.40 -5.17 6.57
C LYS A 414 30.02 -4.07 5.72
N SER A 415 30.04 -2.82 6.19
CA SER A 415 30.75 -1.74 5.50
C SER A 415 32.27 -1.89 5.53
N GLN A 416 32.80 -2.74 6.42
CA GLN A 416 34.22 -3.08 6.53
C GLN A 416 34.59 -4.39 5.80
N ASP A 417 33.60 -5.11 5.25
CA ASP A 417 33.78 -6.33 4.48
C ASP A 417 33.90 -5.99 2.99
N PRO A 418 35.11 -6.02 2.38
CA PRO A 418 35.32 -5.59 0.99
C PRO A 418 34.54 -6.43 -0.02
N GLU A 419 34.35 -7.73 0.24
CA GLU A 419 33.62 -8.61 -0.66
C GLU A 419 32.12 -8.29 -0.63
N PHE A 420 31.56 -8.06 0.54
CA PHE A 420 30.17 -7.61 0.67
C PHE A 420 29.97 -6.29 -0.06
N VAL A 421 30.79 -5.27 0.22
CA VAL A 421 30.70 -3.95 -0.40
C VAL A 421 30.79 -4.05 -1.92
N ARG A 422 31.77 -4.77 -2.44
CA ARG A 422 31.96 -5.01 -3.88
C ARG A 422 30.73 -5.65 -4.51
N THR A 423 30.21 -6.71 -3.89
CA THR A 423 29.07 -7.47 -4.41
C THR A 423 27.81 -6.63 -4.47
N GLN A 424 27.53 -5.84 -3.42
CA GLN A 424 26.38 -4.97 -3.40
C GLN A 424 26.54 -3.80 -4.40
N ALA A 425 27.72 -3.20 -4.50
CA ALA A 425 28.00 -2.14 -5.47
C ALA A 425 27.80 -2.62 -6.92
N ALA A 426 28.32 -3.80 -7.25
CA ALA A 426 28.10 -4.41 -8.57
C ALA A 426 26.62 -4.61 -8.88
N SER A 427 25.82 -5.12 -7.90
CA SER A 427 24.39 -5.34 -8.07
C SER A 427 23.64 -4.03 -8.33
N VAL A 428 23.97 -2.96 -7.60
CA VAL A 428 23.36 -1.62 -7.77
C VAL A 428 23.64 -1.07 -9.18
N ILE A 429 24.90 -1.17 -9.65
CA ILE A 429 25.28 -0.69 -10.99
C ILE A 429 24.58 -1.51 -12.08
N VAL A 430 24.58 -2.83 -11.95
CA VAL A 430 23.90 -3.73 -12.91
C VAL A 430 22.41 -3.37 -12.99
N GLY A 431 21.73 -3.18 -11.87
CA GLY A 431 20.33 -2.77 -11.84
C GLY A 431 20.10 -1.42 -12.55
N LYS A 432 20.93 -0.44 -12.28
CA LYS A 432 20.90 0.87 -12.96
C LYS A 432 21.06 0.73 -14.47
N LEU A 433 22.14 0.07 -14.91
CA LEU A 433 22.45 -0.08 -16.34
C LEU A 433 21.38 -0.88 -17.07
N HIS A 434 20.87 -1.94 -16.43
CA HIS A 434 19.78 -2.75 -16.97
C HIS A 434 18.52 -1.89 -17.23
N ASN A 435 18.05 -1.16 -16.24
CA ASN A 435 16.85 -0.34 -16.34
C ASN A 435 17.04 0.82 -17.33
N SER A 436 18.22 1.42 -17.38
CA SER A 436 18.59 2.41 -18.39
C SER A 436 18.50 1.82 -19.80
N ARG A 437 19.06 0.65 -20.00
CA ARG A 437 19.00 -0.09 -21.28
C ARG A 437 17.57 -0.42 -21.68
N ILE A 438 16.73 -0.90 -20.75
CA ILE A 438 15.32 -1.20 -21.02
C ILE A 438 14.53 0.06 -21.41
N LEU A 439 14.79 1.18 -20.74
CA LEU A 439 14.14 2.45 -21.12
C LEU A 439 14.54 2.88 -22.54
N LEU A 440 15.83 2.81 -22.88
CA LEU A 440 16.27 3.12 -24.26
C LEU A 440 15.62 2.18 -25.29
N LEU A 441 15.55 0.85 -25.00
CA LEU A 441 14.86 -0.10 -25.87
C LEU A 441 13.40 0.28 -26.13
N ARG A 442 12.67 0.68 -25.08
CA ARG A 442 11.26 1.10 -25.19
C ARG A 442 11.10 2.39 -25.99
N LEU A 443 11.93 3.39 -25.73
CA LEU A 443 11.88 4.68 -26.46
C LEU A 443 12.32 4.53 -27.91
N ASN A 444 13.34 3.68 -28.18
CA ASN A 444 13.88 3.47 -29.52
C ASN A 444 13.03 2.53 -30.40
N ARG A 445 12.05 1.83 -29.85
CA ARG A 445 11.22 0.85 -30.57
C ARG A 445 10.60 1.40 -31.85
N ARG A 446 10.19 2.69 -31.83
CA ARG A 446 9.59 3.36 -32.99
C ARG A 446 10.57 4.26 -33.75
N ARG A 447 11.63 4.76 -33.11
CA ARG A 447 12.55 5.74 -33.70
C ARG A 447 13.72 5.13 -34.44
N LYS A 448 14.26 4.05 -33.90
CA LYS A 448 15.39 3.30 -34.48
C LYS A 448 16.61 4.18 -34.75
N THR A 449 16.97 5.09 -33.82
CA THR A 449 18.17 5.92 -33.95
C THR A 449 19.43 5.04 -33.80
N GLU A 450 20.45 5.30 -34.62
CA GLU A 450 21.70 4.57 -34.58
C GLU A 450 22.40 4.75 -33.24
N GLN A 451 22.44 5.97 -32.72
CA GLN A 451 23.05 6.31 -31.44
C GLN A 451 22.41 5.53 -30.26
N ALA A 452 21.08 5.43 -30.22
CA ALA A 452 20.42 4.63 -29.19
C ALA A 452 20.68 3.13 -29.37
N THR A 453 20.77 2.64 -30.60
CA THR A 453 21.07 1.24 -30.87
C THR A 453 22.48 0.85 -30.41
N GLN A 454 23.46 1.71 -30.68
CA GLN A 454 24.85 1.52 -30.21
C GLN A 454 24.94 1.59 -28.68
N ALA A 455 24.28 2.57 -28.04
CA ALA A 455 24.25 2.67 -26.58
C ALA A 455 23.59 1.45 -25.91
N ILE A 456 22.48 0.91 -26.48
CA ILE A 456 21.80 -0.29 -25.99
C ILE A 456 22.73 -1.51 -26.02
N ALA A 457 23.55 -1.66 -27.07
CA ALA A 457 24.53 -2.73 -27.20
C ALA A 457 25.67 -2.56 -26.17
N ALA A 458 26.26 -1.37 -26.09
CA ALA A 458 27.33 -1.05 -25.15
C ALA A 458 26.89 -1.21 -23.68
N LEU A 459 25.68 -0.81 -23.32
CA LEU A 459 25.13 -1.05 -21.99
C LEU A 459 24.94 -2.55 -21.69
N ALA A 460 24.64 -3.38 -22.69
CA ALA A 460 24.57 -4.84 -22.49
C ALA A 460 25.94 -5.43 -22.16
N GLU A 461 27.00 -4.96 -22.79
CA GLU A 461 28.37 -5.38 -22.50
C GLU A 461 28.81 -4.95 -21.09
N LEU A 462 28.54 -3.70 -20.72
CA LEU A 462 28.84 -3.16 -19.38
C LEU A 462 28.15 -3.98 -18.28
N ILE A 463 26.89 -4.38 -18.47
CA ILE A 463 26.13 -5.21 -17.52
C ILE A 463 26.84 -6.57 -17.27
N GLN A 464 27.45 -7.17 -18.30
CA GLN A 464 28.20 -8.41 -18.15
C GLN A 464 29.58 -8.20 -17.52
N THR A 465 30.22 -7.06 -17.79
CA THR A 465 31.57 -6.76 -17.32
C THR A 465 31.60 -6.33 -15.84
N VAL A 466 30.66 -5.50 -15.38
CA VAL A 466 30.67 -4.93 -14.02
C VAL A 466 30.84 -5.99 -12.90
N PRO A 467 30.15 -7.14 -12.92
CA PRO A 467 30.33 -8.16 -11.88
C PRO A 467 31.76 -8.76 -11.78
N THR A 468 32.57 -8.65 -12.84
CA THR A 468 33.93 -9.18 -12.91
C THR A 468 35.00 -8.20 -12.43
N ILE A 469 34.59 -6.98 -12.05
CA ILE A 469 35.51 -5.93 -11.61
C ILE A 469 35.85 -6.11 -10.12
N ASP A 470 37.11 -6.00 -9.78
CA ASP A 470 37.62 -6.27 -8.42
C ASP A 470 37.41 -5.11 -7.45
N THR A 471 37.41 -3.88 -7.92
CA THR A 471 37.33 -2.67 -7.05
C THR A 471 36.13 -1.79 -7.34
N VAL A 472 35.55 -1.20 -6.30
CA VAL A 472 34.40 -0.28 -6.43
C VAL A 472 34.78 0.98 -7.21
N GLU A 473 36.00 1.48 -7.04
CA GLU A 473 36.51 2.64 -7.79
C GLU A 473 36.51 2.40 -9.30
N SER A 474 36.95 1.21 -9.73
CA SER A 474 36.89 0.83 -11.14
C SER A 474 35.45 0.69 -11.63
N MET A 475 34.57 0.09 -10.82
CA MET A 475 33.13 -0.02 -11.14
C MET A 475 32.47 1.34 -11.34
N LEU A 476 32.84 2.36 -10.55
CA LEU A 476 32.35 3.75 -10.73
C LEU A 476 32.76 4.33 -12.08
N GLY A 477 33.94 3.98 -12.61
CA GLY A 477 34.36 4.34 -13.97
C GLY A 477 33.45 3.75 -15.04
N TYR A 478 33.10 2.47 -14.92
CA TYR A 478 32.15 1.80 -15.82
C TYR A 478 30.73 2.38 -15.69
N GLU A 479 30.29 2.66 -14.46
CA GLU A 479 29.01 3.36 -14.21
C GLU A 479 28.96 4.71 -14.90
N GLY A 480 30.02 5.54 -14.77
CA GLY A 480 30.13 6.84 -15.40
C GLY A 480 30.10 6.78 -16.92
N ASN A 481 30.82 5.81 -17.52
CA ASN A 481 30.77 5.54 -18.96
C ASN A 481 29.36 5.16 -19.40
N GLY A 482 28.72 4.20 -18.69
CA GLY A 482 27.35 3.79 -18.95
C GLY A 482 26.36 4.94 -18.86
N ALA A 483 26.51 5.81 -17.87
CA ALA A 483 25.68 7.01 -17.73
C ALA A 483 25.86 8.01 -18.88
N SER A 484 27.11 8.19 -19.35
CA SER A 484 27.39 9.05 -20.51
C SER A 484 26.71 8.55 -21.78
N LEU A 485 26.91 7.27 -22.10
CA LEU A 485 26.28 6.60 -23.26
C LEU A 485 24.75 6.67 -23.18
N TYR A 486 24.22 6.42 -21.99
CA TYR A 486 22.78 6.49 -21.74
C TYR A 486 22.20 7.86 -22.00
N PHE A 487 22.77 8.94 -21.42
CA PHE A 487 22.20 10.29 -21.56
C PHE A 487 22.35 10.85 -22.97
N GLN A 488 23.41 10.51 -23.70
CA GLN A 488 23.54 10.84 -25.13
C GLN A 488 22.45 10.19 -25.97
N ALA A 489 22.23 8.88 -25.77
CA ALA A 489 21.14 8.16 -26.43
C ALA A 489 19.75 8.66 -26.02
N TYR A 490 19.57 8.93 -24.73
CA TYR A 490 18.32 9.49 -24.21
C TYR A 490 17.97 10.83 -24.85
N ALA A 491 18.95 11.70 -25.02
CA ALA A 491 18.81 12.99 -25.74
C ALA A 491 18.27 12.79 -27.16
N SER A 492 18.83 11.84 -27.90
CA SER A 492 18.40 11.54 -29.30
C SER A 492 16.97 11.01 -29.39
N LEU A 493 16.42 10.51 -28.27
CA LEU A 493 15.08 9.91 -28.18
C LEU A 493 14.02 10.86 -27.61
N LEU A 494 14.39 12.05 -27.16
CA LEU A 494 13.42 13.06 -26.78
C LEU A 494 12.84 13.73 -28.01
N LYS A 495 11.51 13.88 -28.04
CA LYS A 495 10.76 14.63 -29.04
C LYS A 495 10.44 15.96 -28.40
N GLY A 496 10.90 17.01 -28.91
CA GLY A 496 10.40 18.21 -28.34
C GLY A 496 11.15 19.46 -28.76
N LYS A 497 10.63 20.55 -28.31
CA LYS A 497 11.14 21.89 -28.55
C LYS A 497 12.30 22.25 -27.60
N PHE A 498 12.69 21.30 -26.72
CA PHE A 498 13.71 21.53 -25.71
C PHE A 498 15.04 20.92 -26.14
N GLU A 499 16.09 21.72 -26.13
CA GLU A 499 17.45 21.24 -26.30
C GLU A 499 17.91 20.54 -25.02
N PHE A 500 18.44 19.34 -25.16
CA PHE A 500 19.03 18.56 -24.07
C PHE A 500 20.27 17.85 -24.63
N GLU A 501 21.43 18.33 -24.28
CA GLU A 501 22.70 17.74 -24.76
C GLU A 501 23.29 16.76 -23.75
N ARG A 502 23.32 17.16 -22.49
CA ARG A 502 23.95 16.40 -21.40
C ARG A 502 23.28 16.65 -20.06
N ARG A 503 23.55 15.77 -19.13
CA ARG A 503 23.04 15.90 -17.75
C ARG A 503 23.80 17.01 -16.99
N THR A 504 23.10 18.07 -16.61
CA THR A 504 23.59 19.14 -15.71
C THR A 504 22.78 19.12 -14.41
N ARG A 505 23.45 19.32 -13.26
CA ARG A 505 22.82 19.10 -11.96
C ARG A 505 22.70 20.35 -11.08
N ARG A 506 23.70 21.21 -11.06
CA ARG A 506 23.78 22.31 -10.11
C ARG A 506 24.46 23.52 -10.75
N PRO A 507 23.70 24.36 -11.40
CA PRO A 507 22.26 24.35 -11.64
C PRO A 507 21.84 23.44 -12.81
N PRO A 508 20.54 23.08 -12.95
CA PRO A 508 20.00 22.54 -14.19
C PRO A 508 19.93 23.67 -15.24
N THR A 509 20.53 23.47 -16.41
CA THR A 509 20.72 24.55 -17.41
C THR A 509 19.66 24.58 -18.51
N ASP A 510 18.77 23.62 -18.52
CA ASP A 510 17.69 23.47 -19.49
C ASP A 510 16.44 22.86 -18.87
N PRO A 511 15.27 22.92 -19.53
CA PRO A 511 14.01 22.38 -19.05
C PRO A 511 14.03 20.90 -18.72
N VAL A 512 14.69 20.05 -19.51
CA VAL A 512 14.76 18.61 -19.28
C VAL A 512 15.57 18.31 -18.02
N ASN A 513 16.72 18.99 -17.86
CA ASN A 513 17.55 18.91 -16.65
C ASN A 513 16.81 19.40 -15.40
N SER A 514 15.94 20.41 -15.54
CA SER A 514 15.10 20.92 -14.46
C SER A 514 14.11 19.83 -13.97
N LEU A 515 13.39 19.19 -14.90
CA LEU A 515 12.46 18.11 -14.59
C LEU A 515 13.16 16.88 -13.98
N LEU A 516 14.31 16.46 -14.57
CA LEU A 516 15.12 15.36 -14.05
C LEU A 516 15.62 15.65 -12.63
N SER A 517 16.10 16.86 -12.36
CA SER A 517 16.65 17.25 -11.05
C SER A 517 15.58 17.26 -9.98
N LEU A 518 14.39 17.79 -10.29
CA LEU A 518 13.25 17.77 -9.39
C LEU A 518 12.79 16.31 -9.12
N GLY A 519 12.64 15.50 -10.18
CA GLY A 519 12.22 14.10 -10.05
C GLY A 519 13.20 13.28 -9.21
N TYR A 520 14.52 13.43 -9.41
CA TYR A 520 15.51 12.73 -8.59
C TYR A 520 15.51 13.21 -7.13
N THR A 521 15.26 14.48 -6.88
CA THR A 521 15.10 14.99 -5.51
C THR A 521 13.90 14.32 -4.83
N LEU A 522 12.75 14.27 -5.49
CA LEU A 522 11.55 13.65 -4.95
C LEU A 522 11.73 12.13 -4.75
N LEU A 523 12.36 11.44 -5.70
CA LEU A 523 12.68 10.01 -5.59
C LEU A 523 13.58 9.76 -4.39
N SER A 524 14.67 10.51 -4.24
CA SER A 524 15.59 10.39 -3.12
C SER A 524 14.92 10.61 -1.77
N GLN A 525 13.98 11.56 -1.67
CA GLN A 525 13.24 11.79 -0.43
C GLN A 525 12.28 10.65 -0.09
N ASN A 526 11.64 10.02 -1.09
CA ASN A 526 10.82 8.83 -0.89
C ASN A 526 11.65 7.66 -0.37
N VAL A 527 12.77 7.33 -1.03
CA VAL A 527 13.66 6.25 -0.60
C VAL A 527 14.26 6.53 0.78
N HIS A 528 14.69 7.77 1.04
CA HIS A 528 15.21 8.15 2.36
C HIS A 528 14.19 7.88 3.48
N ALA A 529 12.94 8.31 3.29
CA ALA A 529 11.88 8.06 4.28
C ALA A 529 11.63 6.56 4.51
N MET A 530 11.77 5.73 3.48
CA MET A 530 11.62 4.28 3.59
C MET A 530 12.80 3.61 4.29
N VAL A 531 14.03 3.99 3.97
CA VAL A 531 15.26 3.50 4.61
C VAL A 531 15.19 3.74 6.12
N GLU A 532 14.87 4.98 6.54
CA GLU A 532 14.70 5.30 7.95
C GLU A 532 13.47 4.62 8.58
N GLY A 533 12.37 4.54 7.84
CA GLY A 533 11.15 3.88 8.31
C GLY A 533 11.34 2.39 8.62
N VAL A 534 12.21 1.72 7.87
CA VAL A 534 12.60 0.32 8.11
C VAL A 534 13.57 0.21 9.29
N GLY A 535 14.31 1.27 9.61
CA GLY A 535 15.25 1.33 10.72
C GLY A 535 16.71 1.16 10.31
N LEU A 536 17.04 1.37 9.04
CA LEU A 536 18.42 1.43 8.54
C LEU A 536 19.00 2.84 8.75
N HIS A 537 20.30 2.93 8.91
CA HIS A 537 21.04 4.18 8.89
C HIS A 537 21.37 4.56 7.44
N THR A 538 21.06 5.79 7.04
CA THR A 538 21.10 6.23 5.64
C THR A 538 22.50 6.42 5.04
N HIS A 539 23.56 6.50 5.88
CA HIS A 539 24.92 6.84 5.44
C HIS A 539 25.79 5.62 5.07
N PHE A 540 25.41 4.40 5.45
CA PHE A 540 26.19 3.20 5.12
C PHE A 540 25.77 2.65 3.75
N GLY A 541 26.30 3.25 2.68
CA GLY A 541 26.19 2.76 1.31
C GLY A 541 27.34 1.83 0.93
N ASN A 542 27.23 1.18 -0.22
CA ASN A 542 28.22 0.24 -0.73
C ASN A 542 28.88 0.75 -2.02
N LEU A 543 28.09 1.25 -2.97
CA LEU A 543 28.60 1.92 -4.18
C LEU A 543 29.12 3.31 -3.87
N HIS A 544 28.34 4.07 -3.11
CA HIS A 544 28.71 5.39 -2.66
C HIS A 544 29.36 5.28 -1.28
N VAL A 545 30.64 5.56 -1.19
CA VAL A 545 31.40 5.52 0.07
C VAL A 545 30.72 6.38 1.13
N PRO A 546 30.62 5.90 2.39
CA PRO A 546 30.11 6.69 3.51
C PRO A 546 30.86 8.03 3.64
N GLN A 547 30.12 9.12 3.66
CA GLN A 547 30.64 10.47 3.75
C GLN A 547 29.74 11.32 4.62
N GLU A 548 30.30 12.27 5.34
CA GLU A 548 29.51 13.25 6.11
C GLU A 548 28.49 13.99 5.21
N ASN A 549 27.30 14.17 5.72
CA ASN A 549 26.19 14.85 5.05
C ASN A 549 25.73 14.21 3.73
N ARG A 550 26.13 12.96 3.43
CA ARG A 550 25.70 12.24 2.25
C ARG A 550 24.96 10.97 2.66
N PRO A 551 23.68 10.82 2.36
CA PRO A 551 22.93 9.59 2.61
C PRO A 551 23.29 8.52 1.57
N SER A 552 24.49 7.91 1.71
CA SER A 552 25.10 7.04 0.72
C SER A 552 24.24 5.82 0.36
N LEU A 553 23.59 5.18 1.35
CA LEU A 553 22.68 4.06 1.11
C LEU A 553 21.45 4.49 0.29
N VAL A 554 20.92 5.69 0.56
CA VAL A 554 19.82 6.23 -0.23
C VAL A 554 20.27 6.49 -1.67
N CYS A 555 21.51 7.00 -1.86
CA CYS A 555 22.07 7.20 -3.18
C CYS A 555 22.18 5.88 -3.96
N ASP A 556 22.59 4.79 -3.28
CA ASP A 556 22.70 3.46 -3.88
C ASP A 556 21.31 2.94 -4.33
N LEU A 557 20.35 2.90 -3.41
CA LEU A 557 19.02 2.34 -3.66
C LEU A 557 18.16 3.17 -4.66
N VAL A 558 18.50 4.42 -4.89
CA VAL A 558 17.84 5.27 -5.89
C VAL A 558 18.28 4.91 -7.32
N GLU A 559 19.51 4.38 -7.52
CA GLU A 559 20.11 4.23 -8.85
C GLU A 559 19.24 3.36 -9.78
N GLU A 560 18.71 2.26 -9.31
CA GLU A 560 17.87 1.35 -10.12
C GLU A 560 16.50 1.98 -10.51
N PHE A 561 16.00 2.93 -9.71
CA PHE A 561 14.71 3.57 -9.97
C PHE A 561 14.81 4.82 -10.83
N ARG A 562 16.00 5.39 -11.08
CA ARG A 562 16.17 6.62 -11.86
C ARG A 562 15.53 6.50 -13.23
N ALA A 563 15.94 5.50 -14.00
CA ALA A 563 15.44 5.31 -15.37
C ALA A 563 13.93 4.98 -15.38
N ILE A 564 13.48 4.09 -14.51
CA ILE A 564 12.12 3.56 -14.56
C ILE A 564 11.07 4.49 -13.94
N ALA A 565 11.44 5.29 -12.95
CA ALA A 565 10.50 6.22 -12.30
C ALA A 565 10.62 7.64 -12.86
N VAL A 566 11.82 8.21 -12.91
CA VAL A 566 12.04 9.63 -13.24
C VAL A 566 12.23 9.82 -14.75
N ASP A 567 13.24 9.15 -15.36
CA ASP A 567 13.58 9.44 -16.76
C ASP A 567 12.44 9.02 -17.70
N SER A 568 11.78 7.89 -17.40
CA SER A 568 10.60 7.46 -18.16
C SER A 568 9.44 8.45 -18.06
N LEU A 569 9.24 9.06 -16.88
CA LEU A 569 8.24 10.10 -16.69
C LEU A 569 8.62 11.36 -17.49
N VAL A 570 9.87 11.83 -17.36
CA VAL A 570 10.33 13.05 -18.06
C VAL A 570 10.26 12.86 -19.57
N ALA A 571 10.68 11.69 -20.11
CA ALA A 571 10.53 11.38 -21.53
C ALA A 571 9.06 11.42 -21.98
N TYR A 572 8.15 10.89 -21.17
CA TYR A 572 6.71 10.96 -21.43
C TYR A 572 6.22 12.41 -21.46
N LEU A 573 6.55 13.21 -20.44
CA LEU A 573 6.10 14.60 -20.33
C LEU A 573 6.58 15.48 -21.49
N ILE A 574 7.84 15.29 -21.89
CA ILE A 574 8.44 16.03 -23.04
C ILE A 574 7.86 15.52 -24.37
N ASN A 575 7.86 14.21 -24.59
CA ASN A 575 7.40 13.62 -25.85
C ASN A 575 5.91 13.81 -26.11
N SER A 576 5.12 14.04 -25.07
CA SER A 576 3.66 14.32 -25.14
C SER A 576 3.35 15.82 -25.13
N ASN A 577 4.36 16.70 -25.17
CA ASN A 577 4.22 18.17 -25.15
C ASN A 577 3.38 18.69 -23.96
N ILE A 578 3.51 18.05 -22.78
CA ILE A 578 2.78 18.45 -21.56
C ILE A 578 3.36 19.76 -21.00
N PHE A 579 4.65 20.04 -21.28
CA PHE A 579 5.33 21.26 -20.91
C PHE A 579 5.77 22.05 -22.13
N ASN A 580 5.71 23.37 -22.00
CA ASN A 580 6.15 24.37 -23.00
C ASN A 580 7.26 25.24 -22.41
N ALA A 581 7.92 26.05 -23.26
CA ALA A 581 8.99 26.94 -22.81
C ALA A 581 8.52 27.93 -21.72
N GLU A 582 7.28 28.39 -21.81
CA GLU A 582 6.66 29.31 -20.84
C GLU A 582 6.45 28.71 -19.44
N ASP A 583 6.56 27.39 -19.30
CA ASP A 583 6.47 26.71 -18.02
C ASP A 583 7.72 26.79 -17.18
N PHE A 584 8.80 27.34 -17.77
CA PHE A 584 10.12 27.42 -17.15
C PHE A 584 10.58 28.88 -17.03
N THR A 585 11.31 29.16 -15.95
CA THR A 585 11.94 30.46 -15.77
C THR A 585 13.04 30.66 -16.82
N PRO A 586 13.32 31.90 -17.24
CA PRO A 586 14.58 32.16 -17.92
C PRO A 586 15.77 31.77 -17.03
N PRO A 587 16.97 31.53 -17.62
CA PRO A 587 18.15 31.22 -16.85
C PRO A 587 18.43 32.28 -15.78
N ASP A 588 18.67 31.85 -14.53
CA ASP A 588 19.11 32.76 -13.46
C ASP A 588 20.60 33.15 -13.62
N GLU A 589 21.14 33.97 -12.72
CA GLU A 589 22.54 34.43 -12.74
C GLU A 589 23.58 33.29 -12.84
N ARG A 590 23.20 32.07 -12.45
CA ARG A 590 24.05 30.87 -12.53
C ARG A 590 23.68 29.97 -13.72
N GLY A 591 22.83 30.45 -14.64
CA GLY A 591 22.33 29.69 -15.77
C GLY A 591 21.26 28.65 -15.43
N GLY A 592 20.68 28.71 -14.22
CA GLY A 592 19.70 27.70 -13.76
C GLY A 592 18.29 27.98 -14.28
N VAL A 593 17.68 26.95 -14.86
CA VAL A 593 16.30 26.94 -15.39
C VAL A 593 15.42 26.16 -14.43
N TYR A 594 14.24 26.67 -14.07
CA TYR A 594 13.35 26.07 -13.07
C TYR A 594 11.89 26.15 -13.52
N LEU A 595 11.06 25.29 -12.98
CA LEU A 595 9.63 25.30 -13.21
C LEU A 595 8.93 26.50 -12.55
N HIS A 596 8.00 27.12 -13.27
CA HIS A 596 7.03 28.03 -12.66
C HIS A 596 6.09 27.29 -11.70
N PRO A 597 5.46 27.97 -10.71
CA PRO A 597 4.63 27.33 -9.68
C PRO A 597 3.55 26.41 -10.23
N ASP A 598 2.83 26.81 -11.27
CA ASP A 598 1.75 25.99 -11.84
C ASP A 598 2.28 24.79 -12.64
N ALA A 599 3.41 24.95 -13.30
CA ALA A 599 4.13 23.87 -13.94
C ALA A 599 4.66 22.85 -12.92
N MET A 600 5.18 23.33 -11.79
CA MET A 600 5.57 22.50 -10.64
C MET A 600 4.41 21.62 -10.17
N LYS A 601 3.21 22.19 -10.03
CA LYS A 601 2.01 21.48 -9.64
C LYS A 601 1.64 20.38 -10.64
N ARG A 602 1.71 20.66 -11.96
CA ARG A 602 1.50 19.66 -13.00
C ARG A 602 2.52 18.51 -12.91
N PHE A 603 3.80 18.85 -12.71
CA PHE A 603 4.83 17.82 -12.53
C PHE A 603 4.54 16.92 -11.33
N LEU A 604 4.24 17.51 -10.17
CA LEU A 604 3.92 16.75 -8.94
C LEU A 604 2.72 15.82 -9.12
N LYS A 605 1.70 16.24 -9.90
CA LYS A 605 0.56 15.39 -10.25
C LYS A 605 1.00 14.14 -11.02
N HIS A 606 1.76 14.33 -12.11
CA HIS A 606 2.24 13.21 -12.92
C HIS A 606 3.25 12.33 -12.16
N TRP A 607 4.03 12.92 -11.27
CA TRP A 607 4.91 12.19 -10.37
C TRP A 607 4.14 11.24 -9.44
N GLU A 608 3.08 11.72 -8.79
CA GLU A 608 2.24 10.87 -7.94
C GLU A 608 1.51 9.79 -8.76
N GLU A 609 0.99 10.13 -9.93
CA GLU A 609 0.41 9.16 -10.86
C GLU A 609 1.43 8.07 -11.23
N LYS A 610 2.69 8.46 -11.50
CA LYS A 610 3.78 7.52 -11.78
C LYS A 610 4.05 6.59 -10.60
N LEU A 611 4.16 7.11 -9.39
CA LEU A 611 4.40 6.31 -8.19
C LEU A 611 3.26 5.32 -7.86
N GLN A 612 2.05 5.62 -8.30
CA GLN A 612 0.87 4.76 -8.11
C GLN A 612 0.66 3.74 -9.22
N GLN A 613 1.37 3.84 -10.35
CA GLN A 613 1.28 2.83 -11.41
C GLN A 613 1.65 1.45 -10.88
N SER A 614 0.80 0.47 -11.18
CA SER A 614 1.05 -0.94 -10.84
C SER A 614 2.11 -1.55 -11.75
N VAL A 615 3.02 -2.30 -11.15
CA VAL A 615 4.07 -3.06 -11.82
C VAL A 615 4.25 -4.40 -11.10
N THR A 616 4.64 -5.44 -11.83
CA THR A 616 5.01 -6.71 -11.20
C THR A 616 6.44 -6.59 -10.65
N HIS A 617 6.57 -6.79 -9.34
CA HIS A 617 7.89 -6.80 -8.69
C HIS A 617 8.63 -8.09 -9.03
N PRO A 618 9.87 -8.03 -9.61
CA PRO A 618 10.50 -9.20 -10.22
C PRO A 618 10.83 -10.33 -9.22
N HIS A 619 11.13 -10.00 -7.96
CA HIS A 619 11.56 -10.98 -6.97
C HIS A 619 10.44 -11.56 -6.13
N THR A 620 9.33 -10.82 -5.97
CA THR A 620 8.16 -11.29 -5.20
C THR A 620 7.02 -11.76 -6.07
N GLY A 621 7.01 -11.41 -7.37
CA GLY A 621 5.89 -11.68 -8.28
C GLY A 621 4.62 -10.86 -7.99
N TYR A 622 4.64 -9.99 -6.97
CA TYR A 622 3.47 -9.18 -6.60
C TYR A 622 3.25 -8.03 -7.57
N LYS A 623 2.00 -7.84 -7.98
CA LYS A 623 1.57 -6.65 -8.73
C LYS A 623 1.28 -5.53 -7.74
N VAL A 624 2.18 -4.58 -7.63
CA VAL A 624 2.15 -3.48 -6.66
C VAL A 624 2.52 -2.15 -7.30
N SER A 625 2.25 -1.04 -6.60
CA SER A 625 2.65 0.29 -7.07
C SER A 625 4.18 0.48 -7.06
N TYR A 626 4.71 1.39 -7.90
CA TYR A 626 6.13 1.76 -7.83
C TYR A 626 6.53 2.21 -6.42
N ARG A 627 5.65 2.94 -5.72
CA ARG A 627 5.90 3.33 -4.33
C ARG A 627 6.15 2.13 -3.42
N ARG A 628 5.38 1.07 -3.61
CA ARG A 628 5.59 -0.18 -2.85
C ARG A 628 6.85 -0.92 -3.27
N CYS A 629 7.21 -0.87 -4.55
CA CYS A 629 8.50 -1.44 -5.02
C CYS A 629 9.69 -0.78 -4.33
N LEU A 630 9.70 0.55 -4.15
CA LEU A 630 10.74 1.25 -3.39
C LEU A 630 10.90 0.67 -1.97
N GLU A 631 9.79 0.41 -1.29
CA GLU A 631 9.83 -0.17 0.06
C GLU A 631 10.30 -1.63 0.05
N LEU A 632 9.86 -2.43 -0.92
CA LEU A 632 10.28 -3.83 -1.08
C LEU A 632 11.80 -3.93 -1.32
N GLN A 633 12.37 -3.01 -2.09
CA GLN A 633 13.81 -2.97 -2.36
C GLN A 633 14.62 -2.59 -1.11
N VAL A 634 14.09 -1.73 -0.23
CA VAL A 634 14.73 -1.49 1.07
C VAL A 634 14.73 -2.78 1.92
N TRP A 635 13.65 -3.57 1.89
CA TRP A 635 13.60 -4.86 2.57
C TRP A 635 14.50 -5.90 1.92
N GLU A 636 14.67 -5.88 0.61
CA GLU A 636 15.64 -6.74 -0.09
C GLU A 636 17.06 -6.43 0.38
N TYR A 637 17.40 -5.15 0.57
CA TYR A 637 18.70 -4.77 1.13
C TYR A 637 18.87 -5.25 2.58
N VAL A 638 17.81 -5.18 3.41
CA VAL A 638 17.84 -5.75 4.77
C VAL A 638 18.11 -7.24 4.74
N ALA A 639 17.50 -7.98 3.82
CA ALA A 639 17.73 -9.43 3.69
C ALA A 639 19.22 -9.74 3.38
N CYS A 640 19.86 -8.94 2.52
CA CYS A 640 21.30 -9.07 2.26
C CYS A 640 22.14 -8.70 3.48
N LEU A 641 21.81 -7.61 4.15
CA LEU A 641 22.52 -7.12 5.33
C LEU A 641 22.50 -8.15 6.46
N MET A 642 21.38 -8.85 6.63
CA MET A 642 21.17 -9.85 7.68
C MET A 642 21.65 -11.26 7.29
N GLY A 643 22.12 -11.46 6.04
CA GLY A 643 22.61 -12.71 5.54
C GLY A 643 21.54 -13.68 5.03
N ASP A 644 20.28 -13.23 4.91
CA ASP A 644 19.17 -14.03 4.35
C ASP A 644 19.29 -14.17 2.82
N GLN A 645 20.02 -13.26 2.18
CA GLN A 645 20.34 -13.26 0.76
C GLN A 645 21.86 -13.02 0.57
N PRO A 646 22.51 -13.72 -0.38
CA PRO A 646 23.95 -13.55 -0.61
C PRO A 646 24.32 -12.22 -1.27
N ALA A 647 23.41 -11.65 -2.08
CA ALA A 647 23.61 -10.40 -2.78
C ALA A 647 22.27 -9.65 -2.94
N TYR A 648 22.35 -8.33 -3.03
CA TYR A 648 21.22 -7.47 -3.35
C TYR A 648 20.71 -7.76 -4.76
N ARG A 649 19.41 -7.98 -4.88
CA ARG A 649 18.77 -8.21 -6.16
C ARG A 649 18.01 -6.94 -6.58
N PRO A 650 18.55 -6.15 -7.52
CA PRO A 650 17.93 -4.90 -7.92
C PRO A 650 16.59 -5.14 -8.62
N MET A 651 15.68 -4.17 -8.49
CA MET A 651 14.45 -4.18 -9.26
C MET A 651 14.77 -3.96 -10.74
N THR A 652 14.60 -4.99 -11.55
CA THR A 652 14.82 -4.94 -13.00
C THR A 652 13.48 -5.01 -13.75
N MET A 653 13.36 -4.19 -14.78
CA MET A 653 12.18 -4.21 -15.66
C MET A 653 12.37 -5.24 -16.78
N GLU A 654 11.30 -5.95 -17.11
CA GLU A 654 11.25 -6.79 -18.30
C GLU A 654 11.15 -5.95 -19.58
N LYS A 655 11.48 -6.53 -20.75
CA LYS A 655 11.48 -5.87 -22.07
C LYS A 655 10.11 -5.32 -22.47
#